data_821ac96f2f6f710124c83c4cf74ded3d
#
_entry.id   821ac96f2f6f710124c83c4cf74ded3d
#
_cell.length_a   1.000
_cell.length_b   1.000
_cell.length_c   1.000
_cell.angle_alpha   90.00
_cell.angle_beta   90.00
_cell.angle_gamma   90.00
#
_symmetry.space_group_name_H-M   'P 1'
#
loop_
_entity.id
_entity.type
_entity.pdbx_description
1 polymer ?
#
loop_
_entity_poly.entity_id
_entity_poly.type
_entity_poly.pdbx_seq_one_letter_code
_entity_poly.pdbx_strand_id
1 'polypeptide(L)'
;SGTFVVNGAERVIVSQLVRSPGAYFGNGTDKIGKIVFNGQVIPSRGTWLEFENDAKDVLNVRIDRQKKIPGTILLRALGLSSNEDIIEVFGEHQFLYNTFEKDPTHNTDDALMEIYSKLRPGEPATLDGANSLLFARFFDPKRYDLAKAGRFKLRKKLSLLDRIADRVLAEDVVDVDGNVVMTEGTKITKDKLEILKPVFEAGAHTKEIKTNENMHSNHTIQVLDVYTDESKSIKMRVIGTDLSLDSKFVTISDFIAAYSYMLNLVDIFDSQDLAAEDRVSLMSRIGLLDDIDHLGNRRVRTVGELVQNQFRIGLSRMERVVKERMSLAEDDSMTPQSLTNIRPLTAAIKEFFASSQLSQFMDQINPLAELTNKRRLSALGPGGLSRDRAGYEVRDVHPSHYGRICPIETPEGPNIGLISTLASYAKVNEYGFIETPYRKVNNCVIDENDIRYLTADEEKNYIIAQAKVKTDENDRIIDEQVISRHLGENIMAKPEEIDFIDISPKQIVSVASSCIPFLENDDATRALMGCNMQRQAVPLLNPHAPYVGTGMEFQAARDSGAAVVAKEEGTVKYADAKKIIVEGESGEKTYKLLKFTVSNAGTCINHRPIVMAGEHVLKGQVLADGPAMEQGELALGQNVLVGFMTWNGYNYEDAVIMNEKLVKEDYYTSIHIQEYTIECRDTKLGPEEITRDIPNVGDDARSNLDENGIIRVGAEVKEGDILVGKVTPKGQAELSAEEKLLLAIFGEKSREVKDNSLRVPHGGSGIVHRIRVFIRRGKERKTENKYGSANSLAY
;
A
#
# COMPACT_ATOMS: atom_id res chain seq x y z
N SER A 1 -6.28 14.44 -6.29
CA SER A 1 -5.19 15.05 -5.52
C SER A 1 -4.42 14.05 -4.65
N GLY A 2 -5.03 12.93 -4.23
CA GLY A 2 -4.39 11.93 -3.35
C GLY A 2 -4.30 12.32 -1.88
N THR A 3 -4.95 13.42 -1.47
CA THR A 3 -4.97 13.91 -0.09
C THR A 3 -6.38 13.92 0.48
N PHE A 4 -6.48 13.78 1.80
CA PHE A 4 -7.73 13.85 2.57
C PHE A 4 -7.58 14.89 3.67
N VAL A 5 -8.65 15.68 3.91
CA VAL A 5 -8.67 16.63 5.01
C VAL A 5 -9.38 15.99 6.20
N VAL A 6 -8.64 15.75 7.27
CA VAL A 6 -9.15 15.13 8.51
C VAL A 6 -8.83 16.04 9.68
N ASN A 7 -9.86 16.51 10.38
CA ASN A 7 -9.73 17.47 11.49
C ASN A 7 -8.93 18.75 11.11
N GLY A 8 -9.10 19.23 9.88
CA GLY A 8 -8.42 20.42 9.38
C GLY A 8 -7.00 20.21 8.84
N ALA A 9 -6.42 19.01 9.00
CA ALA A 9 -5.08 18.68 8.50
C ALA A 9 -5.15 17.83 7.22
N GLU A 10 -4.26 18.09 6.26
CA GLU A 10 -4.12 17.26 5.08
C GLU A 10 -3.36 15.97 5.42
N ARG A 11 -3.96 14.84 5.07
CA ARG A 11 -3.39 13.50 5.29
C ARG A 11 -3.31 12.72 4.00
N VAL A 12 -2.35 11.80 3.93
CA VAL A 12 -2.16 10.84 2.85
C VAL A 12 -2.37 9.43 3.41
N ILE A 13 -3.18 8.65 2.70
CA ILE A 13 -3.31 7.23 2.98
C ILE A 13 -2.25 6.50 2.16
N VAL A 14 -1.23 5.99 2.86
CA VAL A 14 -0.13 5.25 2.24
C VAL A 14 -0.63 3.88 1.79
N SER A 15 -0.29 3.49 0.56
CA SER A 15 -0.60 2.17 0.03
C SER A 15 0.18 1.09 0.78
N GLN A 16 -0.47 -0.04 1.04
CA GLN A 16 0.13 -1.15 1.79
C GLN A 16 0.54 -2.28 0.85
N LEU A 17 1.76 -2.79 1.03
CA LEU A 17 2.26 -3.97 0.32
C LEU A 17 2.02 -5.20 1.19
N VAL A 18 1.22 -6.14 0.69
CA VAL A 18 0.83 -7.36 1.42
C VAL A 18 1.02 -8.59 0.56
N ARG A 19 1.11 -9.75 1.18
CA ARG A 19 1.07 -11.02 0.46
C ARG A 19 -0.29 -11.18 -0.22
N SER A 20 -0.30 -11.52 -1.51
CA SER A 20 -1.54 -11.74 -2.25
C SER A 20 -2.29 -12.95 -1.68
N PRO A 21 -3.61 -12.95 -1.61
CA PRO A 21 -4.35 -14.19 -1.41
C PRO A 21 -4.13 -15.14 -2.61
N GLY A 22 -4.21 -16.44 -2.37
CA GLY A 22 -3.98 -17.48 -3.38
C GLY A 22 -3.40 -18.74 -2.79
N ALA A 23 -2.89 -19.63 -3.64
CA ALA A 23 -2.20 -20.85 -3.23
C ALA A 23 -0.69 -20.69 -3.39
N TYR A 24 0.06 -21.10 -2.38
CA TYR A 24 1.52 -21.01 -2.30
C TYR A 24 2.11 -22.35 -1.90
N PHE A 25 3.20 -22.71 -2.54
CA PHE A 25 3.93 -23.96 -2.28
C PHE A 25 5.40 -23.65 -2.09
N GLY A 26 5.95 -24.18 -1.01
CA GLY A 26 7.34 -23.96 -0.63
C GLY A 26 7.99 -25.24 -0.14
N ASN A 27 9.24 -25.13 0.26
CA ASN A 27 9.99 -26.21 0.91
C ASN A 27 10.51 -25.77 2.27
N GLY A 28 10.85 -26.74 3.09
CA GLY A 28 11.50 -26.54 4.37
C GLY A 28 12.44 -27.71 4.65
N THR A 29 13.17 -27.65 5.73
CA THR A 29 14.02 -28.76 6.19
C THR A 29 13.50 -29.24 7.53
N ASP A 30 13.28 -30.54 7.66
CA ASP A 30 12.90 -31.16 8.93
C ASP A 30 14.12 -31.25 9.87
N LYS A 31 13.86 -31.57 11.14
CA LYS A 31 14.89 -31.73 12.19
C LYS A 31 16.01 -32.73 11.86
N ILE A 32 15.74 -33.64 10.92
CA ILE A 32 16.67 -34.70 10.47
C ILE A 32 17.45 -34.26 9.22
N GLY A 33 17.17 -33.07 8.66
CA GLY A 33 17.79 -32.58 7.42
C GLY A 33 17.09 -33.05 6.13
N LYS A 34 15.94 -33.75 6.22
CA LYS A 34 15.13 -34.16 5.06
C LYS A 34 14.36 -32.94 4.52
N ILE A 35 14.38 -32.75 3.21
CA ILE A 35 13.55 -31.70 2.55
C ILE A 35 12.10 -32.14 2.61
N VAL A 36 11.26 -31.22 3.09
CA VAL A 36 9.81 -31.38 3.20
C VAL A 36 9.13 -30.24 2.44
N PHE A 37 7.99 -30.52 1.83
CA PHE A 37 7.21 -29.51 1.12
C PHE A 37 6.07 -29.01 1.99
N ASN A 38 5.71 -27.74 1.81
CA ASN A 38 4.54 -27.12 2.44
C ASN A 38 3.70 -26.42 1.37
N GLY A 39 2.41 -26.36 1.62
CA GLY A 39 1.45 -25.66 0.79
C GLY A 39 0.53 -24.82 1.66
N GLN A 40 0.11 -23.67 1.17
CA GLN A 40 -0.80 -22.79 1.90
C GLN A 40 -1.84 -22.21 0.94
N VAL A 41 -3.11 -22.29 1.32
CA VAL A 41 -4.19 -21.56 0.67
C VAL A 41 -4.60 -20.41 1.57
N ILE A 42 -4.33 -19.20 1.11
CA ILE A 42 -4.49 -17.96 1.89
C ILE A 42 -5.64 -17.15 1.27
N PRO A 43 -6.75 -16.91 1.99
CA PRO A 43 -7.80 -16.00 1.54
C PRO A 43 -7.42 -14.53 1.82
N SER A 44 -8.14 -13.62 1.19
CA SER A 44 -8.12 -12.21 1.58
C SER A 44 -8.76 -12.01 2.96
N ARG A 45 -9.78 -12.82 3.26
CA ARG A 45 -10.45 -12.90 4.56
C ARG A 45 -10.98 -14.32 4.77
N GLY A 46 -10.66 -14.93 5.90
CA GLY A 46 -11.14 -16.26 6.24
C GLY A 46 -10.06 -17.16 6.83
N THR A 47 -10.37 -18.43 6.85
CA THR A 47 -9.54 -19.49 7.45
C THR A 47 -8.40 -19.88 6.52
N TRP A 48 -7.18 -19.95 7.04
CA TRP A 48 -6.03 -20.47 6.31
C TRP A 48 -6.07 -21.99 6.30
N LEU A 49 -5.70 -22.57 5.16
CA LEU A 49 -5.47 -23.99 4.99
C LEU A 49 -3.98 -24.20 4.68
N GLU A 50 -3.32 -25.06 5.46
CA GLU A 50 -1.90 -25.36 5.31
C GLU A 50 -1.74 -26.87 5.09
N PHE A 51 -0.91 -27.24 4.12
CA PHE A 51 -0.49 -28.61 3.83
C PHE A 51 0.99 -28.75 4.22
N GLU A 52 1.37 -29.91 4.74
CA GLU A 52 2.75 -30.18 5.12
C GLU A 52 2.99 -31.69 5.08
N ASN A 53 4.02 -32.14 4.37
CA ASN A 53 4.50 -33.50 4.52
C ASN A 53 5.50 -33.60 5.69
N ASP A 54 5.48 -34.71 6.41
CA ASP A 54 6.43 -34.96 7.50
C ASP A 54 7.58 -35.87 7.05
N ALA A 55 8.58 -36.08 7.93
CA ALA A 55 9.71 -36.94 7.65
C ALA A 55 9.35 -38.43 7.38
N LYS A 56 8.11 -38.82 7.74
CA LYS A 56 7.55 -40.16 7.50
C LYS A 56 6.71 -40.25 6.25
N ASP A 57 6.79 -39.24 5.40
CA ASP A 57 6.03 -39.15 4.13
C ASP A 57 4.51 -39.22 4.32
N VAL A 58 4.03 -38.60 5.42
CA VAL A 58 2.62 -38.41 5.72
C VAL A 58 2.21 -36.99 5.37
N LEU A 59 1.18 -36.83 4.55
CA LEU A 59 0.65 -35.52 4.21
C LEU A 59 -0.39 -35.09 5.25
N ASN A 60 -0.02 -34.07 6.02
CA ASN A 60 -0.83 -33.48 7.07
C ASN A 60 -1.46 -32.17 6.62
N VAL A 61 -2.58 -31.82 7.24
CA VAL A 61 -3.30 -30.57 7.01
C VAL A 61 -3.49 -29.83 8.33
N ARG A 62 -3.38 -28.51 8.31
CA ARG A 62 -3.75 -27.62 9.42
C ARG A 62 -4.84 -26.65 8.96
N ILE A 63 -5.87 -26.51 9.78
CA ILE A 63 -6.93 -25.55 9.56
C ILE A 63 -6.72 -24.42 10.58
N ASP A 64 -6.56 -23.18 10.10
CA ASP A 64 -6.42 -21.98 10.95
C ASP A 64 -5.27 -22.10 11.98
N ARG A 65 -4.13 -22.67 11.55
CA ARG A 65 -2.94 -22.93 12.40
C ARG A 65 -3.18 -23.82 13.63
N GLN A 66 -4.26 -24.58 13.64
CA GLN A 66 -4.60 -25.56 14.70
C GLN A 66 -3.67 -26.79 14.62
N LYS A 67 -3.98 -27.83 15.42
CA LYS A 67 -3.23 -29.09 15.43
C LYS A 67 -3.27 -29.76 14.05
N LYS A 68 -2.16 -30.41 13.68
CA LYS A 68 -2.07 -31.23 12.45
C LYS A 68 -3.06 -32.38 12.50
N ILE A 69 -3.70 -32.64 11.36
CA ILE A 69 -4.54 -33.80 11.10
C ILE A 69 -4.05 -34.47 9.80
N PRO A 70 -4.16 -35.79 9.65
CA PRO A 70 -3.92 -36.46 8.37
C PRO A 70 -4.76 -35.83 7.26
N GLY A 71 -4.17 -35.59 6.09
CA GLY A 71 -4.85 -34.91 4.98
C GLY A 71 -6.05 -35.64 4.43
N THR A 72 -6.06 -36.96 4.54
CA THR A 72 -7.17 -37.84 4.15
C THR A 72 -8.46 -37.55 4.94
N ILE A 73 -8.36 -37.13 6.20
CA ILE A 73 -9.52 -36.70 7.00
C ILE A 73 -10.23 -35.52 6.35
N LEU A 74 -9.48 -34.53 5.83
CA LEU A 74 -10.10 -33.43 5.12
C LEU A 74 -10.77 -33.90 3.82
N LEU A 75 -10.12 -34.77 3.04
CA LEU A 75 -10.68 -35.32 1.79
C LEU A 75 -11.98 -36.09 2.05
N ARG A 76 -12.04 -36.91 3.10
CA ARG A 76 -13.26 -37.61 3.51
C ARG A 76 -14.37 -36.64 3.92
N ALA A 77 -14.05 -35.62 4.72
CA ALA A 77 -15.02 -34.60 5.13
C ALA A 77 -15.61 -33.82 3.95
N LEU A 78 -14.83 -33.67 2.86
CA LEU A 78 -15.28 -33.00 1.63
C LEU A 78 -16.14 -33.93 0.74
N GLY A 79 -16.18 -35.26 0.97
CA GLY A 79 -17.06 -36.18 0.27
C GLY A 79 -16.40 -37.45 -0.29
N LEU A 80 -15.05 -37.51 -0.35
CA LEU A 80 -14.32 -38.71 -0.75
C LEU A 80 -14.29 -39.72 0.41
N SER A 81 -15.39 -40.46 0.61
CA SER A 81 -15.65 -41.20 1.86
C SER A 81 -14.71 -42.39 2.08
N SER A 82 -14.46 -43.19 1.05
CA SER A 82 -13.63 -44.40 1.18
C SER A 82 -12.19 -44.21 0.69
N ASN A 83 -11.29 -45.13 1.07
CA ASN A 83 -9.92 -45.14 0.51
C ASN A 83 -9.94 -45.34 -1.00
N GLU A 84 -10.89 -46.13 -1.50
CA GLU A 84 -11.10 -46.44 -2.92
C GLU A 84 -11.49 -45.15 -3.68
N ASP A 85 -12.40 -44.34 -3.14
CA ASP A 85 -12.76 -43.04 -3.74
C ASP A 85 -11.57 -42.10 -3.85
N ILE A 86 -10.73 -42.07 -2.81
CA ILE A 86 -9.50 -41.21 -2.81
C ILE A 86 -8.50 -41.73 -3.85
N ILE A 87 -8.26 -43.06 -3.91
CA ILE A 87 -7.34 -43.65 -4.89
C ILE A 87 -7.87 -43.48 -6.31
N GLU A 88 -9.20 -43.57 -6.53
CA GLU A 88 -9.80 -43.31 -7.83
C GLU A 88 -9.54 -41.91 -8.35
N VAL A 89 -9.54 -40.90 -7.46
CA VAL A 89 -9.29 -39.51 -7.81
C VAL A 89 -7.79 -39.24 -8.00
N PHE A 90 -6.95 -39.58 -7.02
CA PHE A 90 -5.53 -39.18 -7.01
C PHE A 90 -4.59 -40.18 -7.67
N GLY A 91 -5.03 -41.43 -7.91
CA GLY A 91 -4.19 -42.55 -8.31
C GLY A 91 -3.48 -43.19 -7.10
N GLU A 92 -2.76 -44.25 -7.38
CA GLU A 92 -1.91 -44.95 -6.37
C GLU A 92 -0.67 -44.10 -6.07
N HIS A 93 -0.47 -43.74 -4.80
CA HIS A 93 0.66 -42.96 -4.37
C HIS A 93 1.11 -43.37 -2.97
N GLN A 94 2.42 -43.54 -2.74
CA GLN A 94 2.96 -44.02 -1.46
C GLN A 94 2.60 -43.11 -0.29
N PHE A 95 2.61 -41.81 -0.50
CA PHE A 95 2.20 -40.80 0.53
C PHE A 95 0.75 -40.95 0.97
N LEU A 96 -0.15 -41.36 0.07
CA LEU A 96 -1.54 -41.66 0.42
C LEU A 96 -1.64 -42.88 1.32
N TYR A 97 -0.92 -43.97 1.00
CA TYR A 97 -0.91 -45.17 1.83
C TYR A 97 -0.36 -44.91 3.21
N ASN A 98 0.77 -44.18 3.31
CA ASN A 98 1.35 -43.78 4.59
C ASN A 98 0.40 -42.89 5.41
N THR A 99 -0.43 -42.05 4.71
CA THR A 99 -1.42 -41.19 5.36
C THR A 99 -2.63 -42.00 5.83
N PHE A 100 -3.08 -43.00 5.07
CA PHE A 100 -4.16 -43.90 5.47
C PHE A 100 -3.82 -44.69 6.76
N GLU A 101 -2.60 -45.12 6.93
CA GLU A 101 -2.16 -45.81 8.16
C GLU A 101 -2.28 -44.95 9.42
N LYS A 102 -2.24 -43.60 9.26
CA LYS A 102 -2.36 -42.61 10.35
C LYS A 102 -3.74 -42.04 10.51
N ASP A 103 -4.64 -42.29 9.57
CA ASP A 103 -6.00 -41.79 9.58
C ASP A 103 -6.92 -42.72 10.38
N PRO A 104 -7.43 -42.30 11.55
CA PRO A 104 -8.34 -43.12 12.37
C PRO A 104 -9.77 -43.15 11.84
N THR A 105 -10.09 -42.42 10.76
CA THR A 105 -11.45 -42.26 10.24
C THR A 105 -11.71 -43.19 9.03
N HIS A 106 -12.95 -43.62 8.86
CA HIS A 106 -13.32 -44.56 7.81
C HIS A 106 -14.37 -44.04 6.85
N ASN A 107 -15.09 -42.99 7.23
CA ASN A 107 -16.18 -42.41 6.44
C ASN A 107 -16.22 -40.86 6.63
N THR A 108 -17.11 -40.21 5.91
CA THR A 108 -17.32 -38.76 5.94
C THR A 108 -17.74 -38.26 7.32
N ASP A 109 -18.61 -38.99 8.00
CA ASP A 109 -19.17 -38.60 9.30
C ASP A 109 -18.09 -38.64 10.40
N ASP A 110 -17.28 -39.69 10.43
CA ASP A 110 -16.16 -39.82 11.36
C ASP A 110 -15.13 -38.68 11.15
N ALA A 111 -14.85 -38.37 9.88
CA ALA A 111 -13.91 -37.31 9.51
C ALA A 111 -14.41 -35.92 9.95
N LEU A 112 -15.68 -35.63 9.77
CA LEU A 112 -16.30 -34.39 10.23
C LEU A 112 -16.24 -34.25 11.75
N MET A 113 -16.51 -35.33 12.47
CA MET A 113 -16.46 -35.36 13.93
C MET A 113 -15.03 -35.14 14.44
N GLU A 114 -14.06 -35.76 13.80
CA GLU A 114 -12.63 -35.59 14.13
C GLU A 114 -12.18 -34.15 13.90
N ILE A 115 -12.51 -33.53 12.76
CA ILE A 115 -12.22 -32.12 12.47
C ILE A 115 -12.86 -31.22 13.54
N TYR A 116 -14.13 -31.47 13.89
CA TYR A 116 -14.82 -30.69 14.91
C TYR A 116 -14.11 -30.77 16.26
N SER A 117 -13.71 -31.97 16.70
CA SER A 117 -13.03 -32.20 17.96
C SER A 117 -11.68 -31.48 18.04
N LYS A 118 -10.96 -31.35 16.91
CA LYS A 118 -9.70 -30.61 16.82
C LYS A 118 -9.88 -29.10 16.81
N LEU A 119 -10.94 -28.60 16.14
CA LEU A 119 -11.25 -27.18 16.06
C LEU A 119 -11.89 -26.62 17.32
N ARG A 120 -12.66 -27.46 18.06
CA ARG A 120 -13.36 -27.10 19.29
C ARG A 120 -13.14 -28.13 20.39
N PRO A 121 -11.95 -28.22 20.95
CA PRO A 121 -11.64 -29.19 22.00
C PRO A 121 -12.52 -28.93 23.23
N GLY A 122 -13.18 -30.00 23.73
CA GLY A 122 -14.02 -29.97 24.92
C GLY A 122 -15.51 -29.74 24.67
N GLU A 123 -15.94 -29.44 23.44
CA GLU A 123 -17.36 -29.40 23.06
C GLU A 123 -17.80 -30.78 22.52
N PRO A 124 -19.03 -31.26 22.86
CA PRO A 124 -19.55 -32.49 22.28
C PRO A 124 -19.75 -32.32 20.76
N ALA A 125 -19.17 -33.23 20.00
CA ALA A 125 -19.31 -33.20 18.54
C ALA A 125 -20.68 -33.74 18.13
N THR A 126 -21.37 -32.98 17.25
CA THR A 126 -22.57 -33.39 16.58
C THR A 126 -22.39 -33.28 15.08
N LEU A 127 -23.01 -34.14 14.28
CA LEU A 127 -22.82 -34.17 12.84
C LEU A 127 -23.26 -32.86 12.18
N ASP A 128 -24.42 -32.33 12.54
CA ASP A 128 -24.93 -31.04 12.05
C ASP A 128 -24.05 -29.87 12.46
N GLY A 129 -23.50 -29.89 13.68
CA GLY A 129 -22.58 -28.90 14.18
C GLY A 129 -21.25 -28.92 13.43
N ALA A 130 -20.75 -30.11 13.11
CA ALA A 130 -19.51 -30.30 12.35
C ALA A 130 -19.64 -29.83 10.92
N ASN A 131 -20.72 -30.19 10.22
CA ASN A 131 -21.03 -29.70 8.89
C ASN A 131 -21.16 -28.17 8.85
N SER A 132 -21.94 -27.61 9.79
CA SER A 132 -22.13 -26.16 9.88
C SER A 132 -20.82 -25.42 10.18
N LEU A 133 -19.93 -26.00 10.99
CA LEU A 133 -18.62 -25.41 11.30
C LEU A 133 -17.71 -25.39 10.07
N LEU A 134 -17.59 -26.52 9.37
CA LEU A 134 -16.73 -26.62 8.17
C LEU A 134 -17.26 -25.71 7.06
N PHE A 135 -18.58 -25.70 6.82
CA PHE A 135 -19.23 -24.80 5.87
C PHE A 135 -18.93 -23.33 6.20
N ALA A 136 -19.14 -22.92 7.46
CA ALA A 136 -18.91 -21.56 7.90
C ALA A 136 -17.43 -21.11 7.81
N ARG A 137 -16.47 -22.05 7.85
CA ARG A 137 -15.05 -21.76 7.75
C ARG A 137 -14.59 -21.50 6.31
N PHE A 138 -15.10 -22.26 5.33
CA PHE A 138 -14.55 -22.25 3.97
C PHE A 138 -15.56 -21.84 2.88
N PHE A 139 -16.85 -22.11 3.07
CA PHE A 139 -17.86 -21.97 2.01
C PHE A 139 -18.88 -20.85 2.27
N ASP A 140 -18.85 -20.19 3.43
CA ASP A 140 -19.73 -19.06 3.73
C ASP A 140 -19.18 -17.75 3.13
N PRO A 141 -19.87 -17.16 2.11
CA PRO A 141 -19.39 -15.92 1.47
C PRO A 141 -19.28 -14.72 2.43
N LYS A 142 -19.96 -14.77 3.58
CA LYS A 142 -19.87 -13.72 4.59
C LYS A 142 -18.58 -13.80 5.40
N ARG A 143 -18.01 -14.98 5.54
CA ARG A 143 -16.83 -15.25 6.37
C ARG A 143 -15.56 -15.50 5.58
N TYR A 144 -15.67 -16.09 4.40
CA TYR A 144 -14.56 -16.43 3.54
C TYR A 144 -14.63 -15.64 2.22
N ASP A 145 -13.51 -15.04 1.83
CA ASP A 145 -13.41 -14.25 0.61
C ASP A 145 -11.98 -14.32 0.05
N LEU A 146 -11.83 -14.83 -1.16
CA LEU A 146 -10.56 -14.84 -1.89
C LEU A 146 -10.26 -13.49 -2.53
N ALA A 147 -11.25 -12.65 -2.72
CA ALA A 147 -11.21 -11.49 -3.60
C ALA A 147 -10.87 -11.86 -5.06
N LYS A 148 -10.95 -10.90 -5.98
CA LYS A 148 -10.60 -11.12 -7.40
C LYS A 148 -9.14 -11.56 -7.57
N ALA A 149 -8.23 -10.92 -6.85
CA ALA A 149 -6.80 -11.24 -6.91
C ALA A 149 -6.50 -12.67 -6.44
N GLY A 150 -7.14 -13.12 -5.36
CA GLY A 150 -6.96 -14.48 -4.84
C GLY A 150 -7.51 -15.54 -5.79
N ARG A 151 -8.70 -15.32 -6.36
CA ARG A 151 -9.26 -16.24 -7.36
C ARG A 151 -8.38 -16.30 -8.62
N PHE A 152 -7.89 -15.17 -9.11
CA PHE A 152 -6.97 -15.12 -10.24
C PHE A 152 -5.68 -15.92 -9.98
N LYS A 153 -5.01 -15.66 -8.85
CA LYS A 153 -3.77 -16.37 -8.47
C LYS A 153 -3.99 -17.86 -8.25
N LEU A 154 -5.09 -18.23 -7.61
CA LEU A 154 -5.41 -19.63 -7.33
C LEU A 154 -5.71 -20.40 -8.62
N ARG A 155 -6.49 -19.80 -9.54
CA ARG A 155 -6.73 -20.39 -10.87
C ARG A 155 -5.43 -20.55 -11.65
N LYS A 156 -4.60 -19.51 -11.73
CA LYS A 156 -3.31 -19.56 -12.42
C LYS A 156 -2.42 -20.69 -11.86
N LYS A 157 -2.37 -20.86 -10.53
CA LYS A 157 -1.50 -21.87 -9.90
C LYS A 157 -2.05 -23.30 -9.99
N LEU A 158 -3.38 -23.45 -9.89
CA LEU A 158 -4.05 -24.75 -9.84
C LEU A 158 -4.74 -25.14 -11.14
N SER A 159 -4.59 -24.37 -12.24
CA SER A 159 -5.09 -24.77 -13.54
C SER A 159 -4.36 -26.00 -14.05
N LEU A 160 -5.07 -26.85 -14.77
CA LEU A 160 -4.45 -28.02 -15.38
C LEU A 160 -3.35 -27.64 -16.36
N LEU A 161 -3.62 -26.62 -17.22
CA LEU A 161 -2.71 -26.16 -18.26
C LEU A 161 -1.34 -25.71 -17.74
N ASP A 162 -1.32 -24.87 -16.68
CA ASP A 162 -0.06 -24.38 -16.13
C ASP A 162 0.77 -25.49 -15.45
N ARG A 163 0.10 -26.57 -15.01
CA ARG A 163 0.76 -27.69 -14.33
C ARG A 163 1.30 -28.76 -15.26
N ILE A 164 0.78 -28.87 -16.49
CA ILE A 164 1.23 -29.85 -17.49
C ILE A 164 2.29 -29.28 -18.45
N ALA A 165 2.59 -27.99 -18.38
CA ALA A 165 3.62 -27.37 -19.20
C ALA A 165 4.97 -28.09 -19.06
N ASP A 166 5.68 -28.29 -20.18
CA ASP A 166 6.96 -29.01 -20.32
C ASP A 166 6.93 -30.47 -19.86
N ARG A 167 5.73 -31.09 -19.72
CA ARG A 167 5.53 -32.50 -19.42
C ARG A 167 5.25 -33.31 -20.69
N VAL A 168 5.26 -34.63 -20.58
CA VAL A 168 4.93 -35.55 -21.67
C VAL A 168 3.59 -36.21 -21.37
N LEU A 169 2.70 -36.25 -22.35
CA LEU A 169 1.39 -36.88 -22.18
C LEU A 169 1.52 -38.38 -21.91
N ALA A 170 0.81 -38.90 -20.92
CA ALA A 170 0.69 -40.32 -20.60
C ALA A 170 -0.63 -40.92 -21.08
N GLU A 171 -1.49 -40.12 -21.69
CA GLU A 171 -2.75 -40.51 -22.31
C GLU A 171 -3.12 -39.53 -23.44
N ASP A 172 -4.01 -39.95 -24.33
CA ASP A 172 -4.49 -39.09 -25.43
C ASP A 172 -5.37 -37.97 -24.88
N VAL A 173 -5.17 -36.74 -25.34
CA VAL A 173 -6.07 -35.63 -25.05
C VAL A 173 -7.18 -35.63 -26.07
N VAL A 174 -8.44 -35.75 -25.55
CA VAL A 174 -9.67 -35.82 -26.34
C VAL A 174 -10.49 -34.56 -26.07
N ASP A 175 -11.10 -34.00 -27.12
CA ASP A 175 -12.05 -32.88 -26.95
C ASP A 175 -13.42 -33.39 -26.41
N VAL A 176 -14.35 -32.47 -26.21
CA VAL A 176 -15.69 -32.78 -25.72
C VAL A 176 -16.47 -33.67 -26.70
N ASP A 177 -16.13 -33.63 -28.00
CA ASP A 177 -16.79 -34.40 -29.06
C ASP A 177 -16.15 -35.78 -29.26
N GLY A 178 -15.08 -36.11 -28.52
CA GLY A 178 -14.38 -37.39 -28.56
C GLY A 178 -13.29 -37.50 -29.63
N ASN A 179 -12.87 -36.39 -30.26
CA ASN A 179 -11.78 -36.38 -31.20
C ASN A 179 -10.42 -36.24 -30.48
N VAL A 180 -9.43 -36.99 -30.91
CA VAL A 180 -8.09 -36.91 -30.37
C VAL A 180 -7.43 -35.64 -30.88
N VAL A 181 -7.15 -34.70 -29.97
CA VAL A 181 -6.43 -33.44 -30.26
C VAL A 181 -4.94 -33.63 -30.18
N MET A 182 -4.47 -34.45 -29.24
CA MET A 182 -3.05 -34.73 -29.04
C MET A 182 -2.84 -36.14 -28.52
N THR A 183 -1.84 -36.83 -29.04
CA THR A 183 -1.59 -38.26 -28.73
C THR A 183 -0.64 -38.44 -27.55
N GLU A 184 -0.73 -39.58 -26.86
CA GLU A 184 0.21 -40.04 -25.86
C GLU A 184 1.67 -39.92 -26.33
N GLY A 185 2.59 -39.63 -25.41
CA GLY A 185 4.01 -39.46 -25.68
C GLY A 185 4.42 -38.12 -26.27
N THR A 186 3.48 -37.21 -26.47
CA THR A 186 3.75 -35.86 -26.98
C THR A 186 4.25 -34.95 -25.87
N LYS A 187 5.40 -34.29 -26.06
CA LYS A 187 5.88 -33.22 -25.15
C LYS A 187 5.03 -31.95 -25.34
N ILE A 188 4.58 -31.40 -24.24
CA ILE A 188 3.72 -30.21 -24.21
C ILE A 188 4.58 -28.95 -24.15
N THR A 189 4.81 -28.33 -25.31
CA THR A 189 5.51 -27.03 -25.45
C THR A 189 4.54 -25.87 -25.37
N LYS A 190 5.06 -24.63 -25.27
CA LYS A 190 4.24 -23.41 -25.21
C LYS A 190 3.21 -23.32 -26.35
N ASP A 191 3.63 -23.60 -27.57
CA ASP A 191 2.74 -23.58 -28.75
C ASP A 191 1.59 -24.58 -28.65
N LYS A 192 1.87 -25.77 -28.09
CA LYS A 192 0.88 -26.82 -27.88
C LYS A 192 -0.08 -26.50 -26.72
N LEU A 193 0.37 -25.76 -25.71
CA LEU A 193 -0.51 -25.25 -24.66
C LEU A 193 -1.58 -24.30 -25.22
N GLU A 194 -1.25 -23.47 -26.18
CA GLU A 194 -2.25 -22.59 -26.83
C GLU A 194 -3.30 -23.40 -27.61
N ILE A 195 -2.93 -24.54 -28.19
CA ILE A 195 -3.85 -25.47 -28.85
C ILE A 195 -4.76 -26.18 -27.81
N LEU A 196 -4.20 -26.58 -26.67
CA LEU A 196 -4.93 -27.28 -25.62
C LEU A 196 -5.85 -26.37 -24.80
N LYS A 197 -5.57 -25.08 -24.71
CA LYS A 197 -6.33 -24.12 -23.90
C LYS A 197 -7.83 -24.11 -24.24
N PRO A 198 -8.29 -23.94 -25.50
CA PRO A 198 -9.71 -23.96 -25.80
C PRO A 198 -10.38 -25.32 -25.53
N VAL A 199 -9.62 -26.41 -25.61
CA VAL A 199 -10.12 -27.78 -25.36
C VAL A 199 -10.46 -27.97 -23.89
N PHE A 200 -9.57 -27.56 -22.99
CA PHE A 200 -9.81 -27.65 -21.53
C PHE A 200 -10.80 -26.59 -21.04
N GLU A 201 -10.82 -25.39 -21.65
CA GLU A 201 -11.83 -24.38 -21.35
C GLU A 201 -13.25 -24.83 -21.76
N ALA A 202 -13.37 -25.67 -22.80
CA ALA A 202 -14.63 -26.31 -23.21
C ALA A 202 -15.08 -27.46 -22.27
N GLY A 203 -14.26 -27.84 -21.27
CA GLY A 203 -14.57 -28.86 -20.30
C GLY A 203 -14.07 -30.27 -20.64
N ALA A 204 -13.11 -30.43 -21.53
CA ALA A 204 -12.48 -31.73 -21.80
C ALA A 204 -11.77 -32.26 -20.54
N HIS A 205 -11.66 -33.58 -20.42
CA HIS A 205 -11.08 -34.29 -19.28
C HIS A 205 -11.69 -33.95 -17.91
N THR A 206 -12.96 -33.53 -17.91
CA THR A 206 -13.70 -33.25 -16.69
C THR A 206 -14.26 -34.54 -16.08
N LYS A 207 -14.01 -34.73 -14.79
CA LYS A 207 -14.55 -35.86 -14.00
C LYS A 207 -15.44 -35.33 -12.90
N GLU A 208 -16.64 -35.91 -12.76
CA GLU A 208 -17.49 -35.67 -11.60
C GLU A 208 -16.98 -36.43 -10.39
N ILE A 209 -17.03 -35.79 -9.25
CA ILE A 209 -16.64 -36.36 -7.96
C ILE A 209 -17.84 -36.40 -7.01
N LYS A 210 -17.89 -37.38 -6.16
CA LYS A 210 -18.83 -37.45 -5.05
C LYS A 210 -18.43 -36.36 -4.04
N THR A 211 -19.35 -35.50 -3.68
CA THR A 211 -19.14 -34.43 -2.71
C THR A 211 -20.11 -34.53 -1.55
N ASN A 212 -19.79 -33.89 -0.45
CA ASN A 212 -20.69 -33.74 0.67
C ASN A 212 -21.82 -32.78 0.26
N GLU A 213 -23.06 -33.24 0.22
CA GLU A 213 -24.25 -32.46 -0.20
C GLU A 213 -24.48 -31.19 0.62
N ASN A 214 -23.97 -31.13 1.85
CA ASN A 214 -24.04 -29.96 2.70
C ASN A 214 -23.06 -28.86 2.31
N MET A 215 -22.13 -29.11 1.37
CA MET A 215 -21.14 -28.17 0.89
C MET A 215 -21.55 -27.64 -0.49
N HIS A 216 -21.96 -26.37 -0.55
CA HIS A 216 -22.32 -25.69 -1.80
C HIS A 216 -21.10 -25.43 -2.66
N SER A 217 -20.61 -26.43 -3.39
CA SER A 217 -19.47 -26.26 -4.30
C SER A 217 -19.59 -27.20 -5.48
N ASN A 218 -18.72 -27.05 -6.46
CA ASN A 218 -18.72 -27.90 -7.61
C ASN A 218 -18.32 -29.33 -7.34
N HIS A 219 -18.90 -30.15 -8.19
CA HIS A 219 -18.70 -31.58 -8.22
C HIS A 219 -17.71 -32.00 -9.30
N THR A 220 -17.02 -31.06 -9.97
CA THR A 220 -16.17 -31.36 -11.14
C THR A 220 -14.72 -30.96 -10.92
N ILE A 221 -13.81 -31.80 -11.43
CA ILE A 221 -12.37 -31.56 -11.50
C ILE A 221 -11.87 -31.89 -12.90
N GLN A 222 -10.75 -31.30 -13.31
CA GLN A 222 -10.07 -31.70 -14.54
C GLN A 222 -8.90 -32.63 -14.19
N VAL A 223 -8.79 -33.77 -14.87
CA VAL A 223 -7.78 -34.80 -14.58
C VAL A 223 -7.04 -35.19 -15.85
N LEU A 224 -5.72 -35.24 -15.79
CA LEU A 224 -4.88 -35.71 -16.89
C LEU A 224 -3.65 -36.43 -16.33
N ASP A 225 -3.32 -37.57 -16.90
CA ASP A 225 -2.11 -38.32 -16.58
C ASP A 225 -0.96 -37.87 -17.49
N VAL A 226 0.19 -37.53 -16.90
CA VAL A 226 1.39 -37.10 -17.62
C VAL A 226 2.63 -37.77 -17.03
N TYR A 227 3.71 -37.83 -17.83
CA TYR A 227 5.03 -38.21 -17.33
C TYR A 227 5.81 -36.97 -16.90
N THR A 228 6.65 -37.10 -15.87
CA THR A 228 7.44 -35.99 -15.32
C THR A 228 8.47 -35.46 -16.31
N ASP A 229 9.03 -36.33 -17.15
CA ASP A 229 10.07 -36.00 -18.11
C ASP A 229 9.98 -36.84 -19.39
N GLU A 230 10.88 -36.58 -20.34
CA GLU A 230 10.96 -37.32 -21.59
C GLU A 230 11.42 -38.79 -21.41
N SER A 231 12.12 -39.11 -20.33
CA SER A 231 12.51 -40.45 -19.97
C SER A 231 11.37 -41.33 -19.49
N LYS A 232 10.18 -40.72 -19.29
CA LYS A 232 8.97 -41.37 -18.74
C LYS A 232 9.22 -42.05 -17.40
N SER A 233 10.06 -41.42 -16.56
CA SER A 233 10.53 -41.99 -15.29
C SER A 233 9.40 -42.20 -14.29
N ILE A 234 8.49 -41.24 -14.14
CA ILE A 234 7.38 -41.31 -13.20
C ILE A 234 6.10 -40.84 -13.89
N LYS A 235 5.03 -41.65 -13.79
CA LYS A 235 3.68 -41.31 -14.21
C LYS A 235 2.99 -40.53 -13.08
N MET A 236 2.55 -39.36 -13.38
CA MET A 236 1.99 -38.40 -12.43
C MET A 236 0.55 -38.04 -12.84
N ARG A 237 -0.39 -38.10 -11.89
CA ARG A 237 -1.75 -37.63 -12.12
C ARG A 237 -1.87 -36.15 -11.71
N VAL A 238 -2.20 -35.30 -12.68
CA VAL A 238 -2.41 -33.87 -12.46
C VAL A 238 -3.90 -33.59 -12.39
N ILE A 239 -4.32 -32.94 -11.31
CA ILE A 239 -5.71 -32.54 -11.10
C ILE A 239 -5.78 -31.02 -11.09
N GLY A 240 -6.51 -30.44 -12.05
CA GLY A 240 -6.78 -29.01 -12.14
C GLY A 240 -8.09 -28.62 -11.46
N THR A 241 -8.14 -27.38 -10.99
CA THR A 241 -9.41 -26.79 -10.50
C THR A 241 -10.36 -26.52 -11.66
N ASP A 242 -11.65 -26.52 -11.37
CA ASP A 242 -12.68 -26.15 -12.34
C ASP A 242 -12.61 -24.65 -12.67
N LEU A 243 -12.33 -24.33 -13.92
CA LEU A 243 -12.19 -22.95 -14.42
C LEU A 243 -13.54 -22.27 -14.71
N SER A 244 -14.65 -23.02 -14.80
CA SER A 244 -15.98 -22.51 -15.15
C SER A 244 -16.58 -21.64 -14.05
N LEU A 245 -16.18 -21.83 -12.79
CA LEU A 245 -16.76 -21.15 -11.64
C LEU A 245 -15.99 -19.90 -11.20
N ASP A 246 -16.68 -18.79 -11.11
CA ASP A 246 -16.16 -17.55 -10.55
C ASP A 246 -16.66 -17.33 -9.11
N SER A 247 -16.29 -18.25 -8.20
CA SER A 247 -16.69 -18.14 -6.81
C SER A 247 -15.74 -17.26 -6.00
N LYS A 248 -16.27 -16.51 -5.03
CA LYS A 248 -15.49 -15.70 -4.09
C LYS A 248 -14.90 -16.52 -2.94
N PHE A 249 -15.37 -17.73 -2.73
CA PHE A 249 -14.89 -18.65 -1.72
C PHE A 249 -14.16 -19.83 -2.38
N VAL A 250 -13.38 -20.56 -1.62
CA VAL A 250 -12.66 -21.75 -2.09
C VAL A 250 -13.68 -22.86 -2.39
N THR A 251 -13.43 -23.65 -3.41
CA THR A 251 -14.28 -24.77 -3.83
C THR A 251 -13.64 -26.11 -3.46
N ILE A 252 -14.40 -27.20 -3.50
CA ILE A 252 -13.85 -28.55 -3.25
C ILE A 252 -12.80 -28.89 -4.30
N SER A 253 -13.02 -28.50 -5.58
CA SER A 253 -12.03 -28.69 -6.63
C SER A 253 -10.71 -27.99 -6.36
N ASP A 254 -10.73 -26.80 -5.74
CA ASP A 254 -9.52 -26.10 -5.33
C ASP A 254 -8.73 -26.87 -4.28
N PHE A 255 -9.41 -27.45 -3.28
CA PHE A 255 -8.77 -28.26 -2.26
C PHE A 255 -8.11 -29.53 -2.84
N ILE A 256 -8.86 -30.23 -3.70
CA ILE A 256 -8.37 -31.45 -4.37
C ILE A 256 -7.17 -31.12 -5.28
N ALA A 257 -7.26 -30.02 -6.04
CA ALA A 257 -6.17 -29.57 -6.89
C ALA A 257 -4.93 -29.16 -6.07
N ALA A 258 -5.10 -28.46 -4.92
CA ALA A 258 -4.00 -28.12 -4.04
C ALA A 258 -3.35 -29.35 -3.39
N TYR A 259 -4.17 -30.34 -2.99
CA TYR A 259 -3.67 -31.61 -2.46
C TYR A 259 -2.88 -32.37 -3.53
N SER A 260 -3.42 -32.49 -4.76
CA SER A 260 -2.72 -33.06 -5.91
C SER A 260 -1.40 -32.34 -6.21
N TYR A 261 -1.37 -31.01 -6.05
CA TYR A 261 -0.15 -30.22 -6.25
C TYR A 261 0.96 -30.66 -5.27
N MET A 262 0.62 -30.89 -4.01
CA MET A 262 1.57 -31.37 -3.00
C MET A 262 2.14 -32.75 -3.35
N LEU A 263 1.31 -33.69 -3.85
CA LEU A 263 1.76 -35.00 -4.32
C LEU A 263 2.69 -34.86 -5.53
N ASN A 264 2.32 -34.05 -6.50
CA ASN A 264 3.12 -33.83 -7.70
C ASN A 264 4.47 -33.14 -7.42
N LEU A 265 4.59 -32.31 -6.39
CA LEU A 265 5.89 -31.76 -5.98
C LEU A 265 6.87 -32.86 -5.58
N VAL A 266 6.40 -33.89 -4.87
CA VAL A 266 7.23 -35.03 -4.50
C VAL A 266 7.63 -35.82 -5.74
N ASP A 267 6.67 -36.14 -6.64
CA ASP A 267 6.94 -36.90 -7.86
C ASP A 267 8.00 -36.22 -8.73
N ILE A 268 7.90 -34.90 -8.92
CA ILE A 268 8.85 -34.11 -9.70
C ILE A 268 10.20 -34.02 -9.01
N PHE A 269 10.22 -33.85 -7.69
CA PHE A 269 11.45 -33.81 -6.92
C PHE A 269 12.22 -35.14 -7.00
N ASP A 270 11.52 -36.26 -6.88
CA ASP A 270 12.12 -37.58 -6.90
C ASP A 270 12.57 -38.04 -8.32
N SER A 271 11.93 -37.47 -9.39
CA SER A 271 12.29 -37.78 -10.77
C SER A 271 13.57 -37.12 -11.27
N GLN A 272 14.13 -36.16 -10.55
CA GLN A 272 15.32 -35.43 -10.97
C GLN A 272 16.59 -36.13 -10.50
N ASP A 273 17.48 -36.46 -11.43
CA ASP A 273 18.77 -37.07 -11.14
C ASP A 273 19.84 -36.01 -10.77
N LEU A 274 19.54 -35.21 -9.76
CA LEU A 274 20.36 -34.09 -9.28
C LEU A 274 20.53 -34.19 -7.76
N ALA A 275 21.52 -33.48 -7.21
CA ALA A 275 21.61 -33.29 -5.75
C ALA A 275 20.34 -32.57 -5.21
N ALA A 276 19.99 -32.81 -3.94
CA ALA A 276 18.75 -32.33 -3.36
C ALA A 276 18.61 -30.81 -3.43
N GLU A 277 19.72 -30.07 -3.21
CA GLU A 277 19.73 -28.58 -3.28
C GLU A 277 19.52 -28.08 -4.72
N ASP A 278 20.14 -28.76 -5.70
CA ASP A 278 19.98 -28.41 -7.12
C ASP A 278 18.57 -28.71 -7.61
N ARG A 279 17.92 -29.78 -7.14
CA ARG A 279 16.51 -30.09 -7.41
C ARG A 279 15.59 -28.98 -6.90
N VAL A 280 15.78 -28.49 -5.68
CA VAL A 280 15.00 -27.38 -5.10
C VAL A 280 15.21 -26.11 -5.91
N SER A 281 16.47 -25.79 -6.28
CA SER A 281 16.79 -24.63 -7.11
C SER A 281 16.08 -24.70 -8.46
N LEU A 282 16.13 -25.85 -9.13
CA LEU A 282 15.44 -26.06 -10.41
C LEU A 282 13.92 -25.88 -10.27
N MET A 283 13.31 -26.49 -9.25
CA MET A 283 11.87 -26.37 -9.01
C MET A 283 11.43 -24.92 -8.74
N SER A 284 12.25 -24.12 -8.07
CA SER A 284 12.02 -22.69 -7.86
C SER A 284 12.12 -21.89 -9.16
N ARG A 285 13.12 -22.20 -10.01
CA ARG A 285 13.30 -21.52 -11.31
C ARG A 285 12.15 -21.80 -12.28
N ILE A 286 11.62 -23.00 -12.34
CA ILE A 286 10.48 -23.39 -13.18
C ILE A 286 9.12 -22.99 -12.56
N GLY A 287 9.11 -22.30 -11.42
CA GLY A 287 7.91 -21.73 -10.80
C GLY A 287 7.02 -22.73 -10.06
N LEU A 288 7.53 -23.91 -9.74
CA LEU A 288 6.80 -24.90 -8.92
C LEU A 288 6.80 -24.52 -7.45
N LEU A 289 7.93 -24.06 -6.93
CA LEU A 289 8.04 -23.49 -5.59
C LEU A 289 7.92 -21.98 -5.67
N ASP A 290 7.16 -21.41 -4.76
CA ASP A 290 6.87 -19.98 -4.75
C ASP A 290 7.88 -19.23 -3.88
N ASP A 291 8.38 -18.12 -4.41
CA ASP A 291 9.12 -17.12 -3.66
C ASP A 291 8.13 -16.09 -3.09
N ILE A 292 8.11 -15.96 -1.76
CA ILE A 292 7.19 -15.09 -1.04
C ILE A 292 7.47 -13.62 -1.33
N ASP A 293 8.73 -13.26 -1.56
CA ASP A 293 9.17 -11.88 -1.74
C ASP A 293 9.07 -11.41 -3.20
N HIS A 294 8.78 -12.30 -4.12
CA HIS A 294 8.53 -11.96 -5.52
C HIS A 294 7.29 -11.08 -5.68
N LEU A 295 7.37 -9.99 -6.45
CA LEU A 295 6.25 -9.06 -6.64
C LEU A 295 5.04 -9.65 -7.40
N GLY A 296 5.16 -10.82 -7.98
CA GLY A 296 4.02 -11.62 -8.42
C GLY A 296 3.21 -12.22 -7.27
N ASN A 297 3.77 -12.31 -6.07
CA ASN A 297 3.17 -12.84 -4.86
C ASN A 297 2.85 -11.76 -3.82
N ARG A 298 3.39 -10.57 -3.97
CA ARG A 298 3.09 -9.39 -3.15
C ARG A 298 2.25 -8.41 -3.96
N ARG A 299 1.17 -7.92 -3.38
CA ARG A 299 0.26 -6.98 -4.02
C ARG A 299 0.10 -5.71 -3.19
N VAL A 300 -0.36 -4.66 -3.85
CA VAL A 300 -0.62 -3.36 -3.23
C VAL A 300 -2.09 -3.23 -2.88
N ARG A 301 -2.38 -2.87 -1.64
CA ARG A 301 -3.70 -2.39 -1.21
C ARG A 301 -3.71 -0.87 -1.30
N THR A 302 -4.50 -0.34 -2.19
CA THR A 302 -4.70 1.11 -2.33
C THR A 302 -5.73 1.63 -1.33
N VAL A 303 -5.88 2.95 -1.25
CA VAL A 303 -6.82 3.62 -0.34
C VAL A 303 -8.25 3.11 -0.46
N GLY A 304 -8.72 2.84 -1.69
CA GLY A 304 -10.07 2.34 -1.93
C GLY A 304 -10.35 1.02 -1.22
N GLU A 305 -9.44 0.05 -1.33
CA GLU A 305 -9.55 -1.25 -0.67
C GLU A 305 -9.45 -1.12 0.86
N LEU A 306 -8.55 -0.29 1.38
CA LEU A 306 -8.39 -0.06 2.81
C LEU A 306 -9.64 0.54 3.44
N VAL A 307 -10.23 1.55 2.79
CA VAL A 307 -11.48 2.18 3.25
C VAL A 307 -12.66 1.20 3.14
N GLN A 308 -12.76 0.43 2.05
CA GLN A 308 -13.79 -0.58 1.87
C GLN A 308 -13.78 -1.61 3.01
N ASN A 309 -12.59 -2.05 3.44
CA ASN A 309 -12.46 -2.99 4.55
C ASN A 309 -12.99 -2.40 5.86
N GLN A 310 -12.71 -1.14 6.16
CA GLN A 310 -13.22 -0.47 7.35
C GLN A 310 -14.73 -0.21 7.27
N PHE A 311 -15.22 0.16 6.10
CA PHE A 311 -16.64 0.32 5.87
C PHE A 311 -17.40 -0.97 6.12
N ARG A 312 -16.91 -2.11 5.62
CA ARG A 312 -17.49 -3.44 5.86
C ARG A 312 -17.50 -3.82 7.34
N ILE A 313 -16.41 -3.55 8.08
CA ILE A 313 -16.36 -3.80 9.53
C ILE A 313 -17.43 -2.97 10.24
N GLY A 314 -17.57 -1.70 9.88
CA GLY A 314 -18.59 -0.79 10.41
C GLY A 314 -20.01 -1.29 10.13
N LEU A 315 -20.28 -1.77 8.89
CA LEU A 315 -21.57 -2.35 8.52
C LEU A 315 -21.88 -3.64 9.28
N SER A 316 -20.92 -4.54 9.46
CA SER A 316 -21.12 -5.76 10.25
C SER A 316 -21.45 -5.47 11.72
N ARG A 317 -20.82 -4.45 12.29
CA ARG A 317 -21.15 -3.98 13.65
C ARG A 317 -22.56 -3.38 13.70
N MET A 318 -22.95 -2.60 12.70
CA MET A 318 -24.29 -2.04 12.57
C MET A 318 -25.34 -3.12 12.39
N GLU A 319 -25.10 -4.12 11.55
CA GLU A 319 -25.99 -5.28 11.36
C GLU A 319 -26.28 -6.00 12.68
N ARG A 320 -25.23 -6.21 13.49
CA ARG A 320 -25.38 -6.86 14.82
C ARG A 320 -26.30 -6.04 15.72
N VAL A 321 -26.10 -4.72 15.79
CA VAL A 321 -26.93 -3.82 16.59
C VAL A 321 -28.37 -3.77 16.07
N VAL A 322 -28.59 -3.79 14.76
CA VAL A 322 -29.93 -3.84 14.17
C VAL A 322 -30.65 -5.15 14.55
N LYS A 323 -29.98 -6.31 14.45
CA LYS A 323 -30.53 -7.61 14.85
C LYS A 323 -30.89 -7.66 16.34
N GLU A 324 -30.03 -7.13 17.19
CA GLU A 324 -30.28 -7.02 18.63
C GLU A 324 -31.49 -6.13 18.92
N ARG A 325 -31.61 -4.98 18.28
CA ARG A 325 -32.77 -4.10 18.43
C ARG A 325 -34.07 -4.74 17.91
N MET A 326 -33.98 -5.45 16.78
CA MET A 326 -35.15 -6.16 16.25
C MET A 326 -35.69 -7.23 17.21
N SER A 327 -34.82 -7.93 17.94
CA SER A 327 -35.23 -8.94 18.90
C SER A 327 -35.83 -8.36 20.19
N LEU A 328 -35.60 -7.08 20.47
CA LEU A 328 -36.04 -6.38 21.69
C LEU A 328 -37.20 -5.40 21.45
N ALA A 329 -37.51 -5.06 20.21
CA ALA A 329 -38.49 -4.06 19.86
C ALA A 329 -39.91 -4.69 19.78
N GLU A 330 -40.91 -3.91 20.19
CA GLU A 330 -42.32 -4.23 20.00
C GLU A 330 -42.74 -3.92 18.55
N ASP A 331 -43.62 -4.73 17.95
CA ASP A 331 -43.98 -4.67 16.52
C ASP A 331 -44.43 -3.30 16.04
N ASP A 332 -45.18 -2.56 16.86
CA ASP A 332 -45.73 -1.23 16.52
C ASP A 332 -44.65 -0.12 16.48
N SER A 333 -43.47 -0.34 17.07
CA SER A 333 -42.38 0.64 17.15
C SER A 333 -41.28 0.41 16.10
N MET A 334 -41.35 -0.66 15.30
CA MET A 334 -40.30 -1.03 14.34
C MET A 334 -40.35 -0.15 13.08
N THR A 335 -39.42 0.82 13.02
CA THR A 335 -39.19 1.59 11.80
C THR A 335 -37.70 1.48 11.41
N PRO A 336 -37.35 1.62 10.11
CA PRO A 336 -35.93 1.60 9.69
C PRO A 336 -35.07 2.63 10.43
N GLN A 337 -35.64 3.79 10.78
CA GLN A 337 -34.94 4.85 11.52
C GLN A 337 -34.68 4.49 12.99
N SER A 338 -35.63 3.83 13.66
CA SER A 338 -35.45 3.40 15.07
C SER A 338 -34.46 2.26 15.20
N LEU A 339 -34.41 1.35 14.23
CA LEU A 339 -33.51 0.19 14.23
C LEU A 339 -32.09 0.54 13.81
N THR A 340 -31.94 1.45 12.83
CA THR A 340 -30.62 1.76 12.26
C THR A 340 -29.83 2.70 13.16
N ASN A 341 -28.61 2.30 13.53
CA ASN A 341 -27.65 3.12 14.22
C ASN A 341 -26.39 3.30 13.38
N ILE A 342 -26.17 4.52 12.89
CA ILE A 342 -25.01 4.85 12.03
C ILE A 342 -23.68 5.02 12.80
N ARG A 343 -23.74 5.13 14.14
CA ARG A 343 -22.55 5.40 14.97
C ARG A 343 -21.43 4.37 14.80
N PRO A 344 -21.66 3.05 14.77
CA PRO A 344 -20.59 2.08 14.56
C PRO A 344 -19.87 2.24 13.21
N LEU A 345 -20.61 2.59 12.16
CA LEU A 345 -20.05 2.82 10.82
C LEU A 345 -19.20 4.09 10.79
N THR A 346 -19.74 5.21 11.25
CA THR A 346 -19.02 6.49 11.30
C THR A 346 -17.79 6.41 12.21
N ALA A 347 -17.88 5.68 13.32
CA ALA A 347 -16.75 5.46 14.23
C ALA A 347 -15.62 4.68 13.57
N ALA A 348 -15.92 3.61 12.83
CA ALA A 348 -14.92 2.80 12.13
C ALA A 348 -14.18 3.61 11.05
N ILE A 349 -14.91 4.41 10.27
CA ILE A 349 -14.31 5.26 9.23
C ILE A 349 -13.46 6.37 9.87
N LYS A 350 -13.99 7.03 10.90
CA LYS A 350 -13.27 8.10 11.60
C LYS A 350 -11.99 7.59 12.27
N GLU A 351 -12.04 6.40 12.88
CA GLU A 351 -10.89 5.74 13.49
C GLU A 351 -9.80 5.47 12.44
N PHE A 352 -10.18 4.97 11.26
CA PHE A 352 -9.24 4.72 10.18
C PHE A 352 -8.52 6.01 9.73
N PHE A 353 -9.25 7.06 9.38
CA PHE A 353 -8.64 8.30 8.89
C PHE A 353 -7.86 9.06 9.96
N ALA A 354 -8.26 8.99 11.22
CA ALA A 354 -7.63 9.75 12.30
C ALA A 354 -6.43 9.03 12.95
N SER A 355 -6.49 7.70 13.12
CA SER A 355 -5.54 6.97 13.97
C SER A 355 -4.89 5.75 13.32
N SER A 356 -5.24 5.38 12.08
CA SER A 356 -4.57 4.30 11.38
C SER A 356 -3.10 4.61 11.11
N GLN A 357 -2.22 3.61 11.23
CA GLN A 357 -0.80 3.72 10.89
C GLN A 357 -0.57 4.07 9.41
N LEU A 358 -1.50 3.72 8.53
CA LEU A 358 -1.44 4.02 7.09
C LEU A 358 -1.98 5.41 6.76
N SER A 359 -2.79 6.01 7.63
CA SER A 359 -3.22 7.40 7.51
C SER A 359 -2.16 8.29 8.16
N GLN A 360 -1.31 8.88 7.33
CA GLN A 360 -0.19 9.68 7.77
C GLN A 360 -0.45 11.17 7.51
N PHE A 361 0.05 12.00 8.40
CA PHE A 361 0.15 13.43 8.20
C PHE A 361 1.03 13.68 6.98
N MET A 362 0.53 14.40 5.97
CA MET A 362 1.26 14.61 4.73
C MET A 362 2.55 15.37 4.99
N ASP A 363 3.66 14.83 4.52
CA ASP A 363 4.96 15.51 4.53
C ASP A 363 4.93 16.62 3.48
N GLN A 364 4.81 17.85 3.93
CA GLN A 364 4.55 19.05 3.13
C GLN A 364 5.67 20.08 3.27
N ILE A 365 6.90 19.64 3.46
CA ILE A 365 8.07 20.52 3.51
C ILE A 365 8.27 21.18 2.15
N ASN A 366 8.29 20.39 1.08
CA ASN A 366 8.44 20.84 -0.30
C ASN A 366 7.57 20.00 -1.25
N PRO A 367 7.38 20.40 -2.51
CA PRO A 367 6.55 19.66 -3.46
C PRO A 367 7.01 18.23 -3.74
N LEU A 368 8.33 17.99 -3.73
CA LEU A 368 8.89 16.65 -3.92
C LEU A 368 8.53 15.72 -2.74
N ALA A 369 8.56 16.22 -1.51
CA ALA A 369 8.16 15.47 -0.33
C ALA A 369 6.68 15.06 -0.39
N GLU A 370 5.80 15.95 -0.84
CA GLU A 370 4.38 15.66 -1.06
C GLU A 370 4.19 14.55 -2.09
N LEU A 371 4.85 14.65 -3.24
CA LEU A 371 4.75 13.68 -4.32
C LEU A 371 5.25 12.31 -3.89
N THR A 372 6.38 12.26 -3.20
CA THR A 372 6.98 11.03 -2.71
C THR A 372 6.11 10.35 -1.65
N ASN A 373 5.50 11.13 -0.74
CA ASN A 373 4.59 10.61 0.27
C ASN A 373 3.36 9.94 -0.34
N LYS A 374 2.81 10.49 -1.44
CA LYS A 374 1.68 9.91 -2.18
C LYS A 374 2.03 8.62 -2.93
N ARG A 375 3.29 8.43 -3.31
CA ARG A 375 3.80 7.25 -4.04
C ARG A 375 4.44 6.20 -3.13
N ARG A 376 4.37 6.35 -1.82
CA ARG A 376 4.98 5.44 -0.85
C ARG A 376 4.23 4.13 -0.74
N LEU A 377 4.99 3.04 -0.55
CA LEU A 377 4.50 1.70 -0.29
C LEU A 377 5.01 1.26 1.07
N SER A 378 4.12 0.85 1.96
CA SER A 378 4.46 0.37 3.30
C SER A 378 4.13 -1.11 3.46
N ALA A 379 5.08 -1.92 3.91
CA ALA A 379 4.83 -3.31 4.29
C ALA A 379 4.25 -3.44 5.71
N LEU A 380 4.22 -2.34 6.48
CA LEU A 380 3.73 -2.27 7.85
C LEU A 380 2.21 -2.03 7.90
N GLY A 381 1.64 -2.14 9.08
CA GLY A 381 0.25 -1.81 9.35
C GLY A 381 -0.67 -3.02 9.52
N PRO A 382 -1.98 -2.80 9.65
CA PRO A 382 -2.96 -3.87 9.87
C PRO A 382 -2.95 -4.89 8.72
N GLY A 383 -2.75 -6.17 9.05
CA GLY A 383 -2.63 -7.24 8.05
C GLY A 383 -1.30 -7.30 7.31
N GLY A 384 -0.33 -6.45 7.66
CA GLY A 384 1.05 -6.44 7.16
C GLY A 384 2.06 -7.01 8.17
N LEU A 385 3.33 -6.66 7.95
CA LEU A 385 4.44 -7.09 8.79
C LEU A 385 4.57 -6.22 10.05
N SER A 386 5.20 -6.76 11.10
CA SER A 386 5.70 -5.97 12.22
C SER A 386 7.22 -5.77 12.08
N ARG A 387 7.75 -4.63 12.53
CA ARG A 387 9.19 -4.32 12.45
C ARG A 387 10.07 -5.40 13.05
N ASP A 388 9.69 -5.89 14.24
CA ASP A 388 10.49 -6.83 15.03
C ASP A 388 10.48 -8.25 14.44
N ARG A 389 9.49 -8.57 13.62
CA ARG A 389 9.32 -9.88 12.98
C ARG A 389 9.78 -9.92 11.53
N ALA A 390 10.12 -8.78 10.95
CA ALA A 390 10.61 -8.69 9.59
C ALA A 390 12.10 -9.07 9.54
N GLY A 391 12.40 -10.21 8.90
CA GLY A 391 13.77 -10.67 8.64
C GLY A 391 14.50 -9.81 7.60
N TYR A 392 15.71 -10.18 7.26
CA TYR A 392 16.51 -9.50 6.22
C TYR A 392 15.92 -9.72 4.83
N GLU A 393 15.39 -10.90 4.55
CA GLU A 393 14.88 -11.29 3.22
C GLU A 393 13.81 -10.35 2.68
N VAL A 394 12.84 -9.95 3.53
CA VAL A 394 11.77 -9.02 3.14
C VAL A 394 12.24 -7.57 2.97
N ARG A 395 13.44 -7.24 3.45
CA ARG A 395 14.05 -5.91 3.38
C ARG A 395 14.98 -5.74 2.18
N ASP A 396 15.41 -6.87 1.60
CA ASP A 396 16.34 -6.90 0.47
C ASP A 396 15.65 -6.46 -0.83
N VAL A 397 16.46 -6.03 -1.79
CA VAL A 397 16.00 -5.73 -3.14
C VAL A 397 15.92 -7.02 -3.93
N HIS A 398 14.70 -7.38 -4.35
CA HIS A 398 14.45 -8.56 -5.15
C HIS A 398 14.55 -8.25 -6.65
N PRO A 399 15.01 -9.16 -7.53
CA PRO A 399 15.05 -8.93 -8.98
C PRO A 399 13.71 -8.50 -9.60
N SER A 400 12.57 -8.95 -9.05
CA SER A 400 11.23 -8.53 -9.48
C SER A 400 10.91 -7.06 -9.20
N HIS A 401 11.73 -6.36 -8.40
CA HIS A 401 11.56 -4.92 -8.13
C HIS A 401 11.93 -4.04 -9.31
N TYR A 402 12.62 -4.60 -10.32
CA TYR A 402 13.05 -3.86 -11.49
C TYR A 402 11.88 -3.15 -12.18
N GLY A 403 11.99 -1.84 -12.32
CA GLY A 403 10.96 -1.00 -12.93
C GLY A 403 9.66 -0.85 -12.12
N ARG A 404 9.55 -1.45 -10.92
CA ARG A 404 8.34 -1.45 -10.08
C ARG A 404 8.54 -0.72 -8.77
N ILE A 405 9.60 -1.05 -8.06
CA ILE A 405 9.96 -0.44 -6.77
C ILE A 405 11.37 0.11 -6.87
N CYS A 406 11.56 1.37 -6.44
CA CYS A 406 12.88 1.99 -6.42
C CYS A 406 13.83 1.25 -5.46
N PRO A 407 15.02 0.83 -5.93
CA PRO A 407 15.97 0.14 -5.08
C PRO A 407 16.74 1.05 -4.11
N ILE A 408 16.67 2.37 -4.32
CA ILE A 408 17.48 3.37 -3.62
C ILE A 408 16.66 4.09 -2.56
N GLU A 409 15.43 4.51 -2.89
CA GLU A 409 14.60 5.33 -2.00
C GLU A 409 13.94 4.47 -0.91
N THR A 410 14.56 4.41 0.27
CA THR A 410 14.05 3.76 1.47
C THR A 410 14.52 4.54 2.70
N PRO A 411 13.81 4.52 3.83
CA PRO A 411 14.29 5.13 5.06
C PRO A 411 15.57 4.46 5.58
N GLU A 412 16.38 5.23 6.28
CA GLU A 412 17.50 4.73 7.07
C GLU A 412 17.01 4.30 8.46
N GLY A 413 17.56 3.23 9.01
CA GLY A 413 17.25 2.75 10.36
C GLY A 413 16.25 1.57 10.39
N PRO A 414 15.37 1.47 11.42
CA PRO A 414 14.55 0.27 11.66
C PRO A 414 13.57 -0.10 10.55
N ASN A 415 13.17 0.86 9.75
CA ASN A 415 12.19 0.70 8.66
C ASN A 415 12.82 0.45 7.29
N ILE A 416 14.15 0.26 7.21
CA ILE A 416 14.84 -0.01 5.94
C ILE A 416 14.21 -1.19 5.22
N GLY A 417 13.96 -1.05 3.93
CA GLY A 417 13.36 -2.09 3.08
C GLY A 417 11.86 -2.36 3.31
N LEU A 418 11.30 -1.95 4.46
CA LEU A 418 9.87 -2.13 4.76
C LEU A 418 9.00 -1.00 4.22
N ILE A 419 9.60 0.17 4.04
CA ILE A 419 8.96 1.33 3.40
C ILE A 419 9.74 1.59 2.13
N SER A 420 9.07 1.53 1.01
CA SER A 420 9.63 1.72 -0.32
C SER A 420 8.79 2.72 -1.11
N THR A 421 9.23 3.06 -2.31
CA THR A 421 8.54 3.99 -3.19
C THR A 421 8.34 3.36 -4.56
N LEU A 422 7.19 3.61 -5.16
CA LEU A 422 6.84 3.17 -6.50
C LEU A 422 7.82 3.78 -7.52
N ALA A 423 8.32 2.98 -8.46
CA ALA A 423 9.18 3.47 -9.54
C ALA A 423 8.43 4.46 -10.45
N SER A 424 9.19 5.28 -11.18
CA SER A 424 8.62 6.42 -11.93
C SER A 424 7.57 6.04 -12.97
N TYR A 425 7.73 4.93 -13.69
CA TYR A 425 6.80 4.46 -14.73
C TYR A 425 5.84 3.37 -14.26
N ALA A 426 5.99 2.88 -13.04
CA ALA A 426 5.18 1.78 -12.52
C ALA A 426 3.73 2.19 -12.27
N LYS A 427 2.82 1.25 -12.50
CA LYS A 427 1.38 1.34 -12.23
C LYS A 427 0.92 0.15 -11.41
N VAL A 428 -0.23 0.29 -10.76
CA VAL A 428 -0.91 -0.81 -10.05
C VAL A 428 -2.10 -1.25 -10.89
N ASN A 429 -2.20 -2.55 -11.19
CA ASN A 429 -3.29 -3.12 -11.99
C ASN A 429 -4.57 -3.33 -11.16
N GLU A 430 -5.62 -3.88 -11.80
CA GLU A 430 -6.92 -4.14 -11.18
C GLU A 430 -6.86 -5.15 -10.03
N TYR A 431 -5.88 -6.05 -10.04
CA TYR A 431 -5.66 -7.06 -9.01
C TYR A 431 -4.76 -6.56 -7.86
N GLY A 432 -4.14 -5.39 -8.02
CA GLY A 432 -3.22 -4.80 -7.06
C GLY A 432 -1.75 -5.16 -7.30
N PHE A 433 -1.39 -5.85 -8.39
CA PHE A 433 0.01 -6.11 -8.75
C PHE A 433 0.64 -4.91 -9.44
N ILE A 434 1.93 -4.70 -9.22
CA ILE A 434 2.67 -3.60 -9.82
C ILE A 434 3.12 -4.03 -11.22
N GLU A 435 2.81 -3.21 -12.21
CA GLU A 435 3.18 -3.37 -13.62
C GLU A 435 4.17 -2.31 -14.03
N THR A 436 5.04 -2.67 -14.98
CA THR A 436 5.98 -1.74 -15.60
C THR A 436 5.85 -1.81 -17.11
N PRO A 437 6.00 -0.68 -17.85
CA PRO A 437 5.84 -0.67 -19.29
C PRO A 437 7.11 -1.10 -20.02
N TYR A 438 6.92 -1.82 -21.12
CA TYR A 438 7.97 -2.23 -22.06
C TYR A 438 7.50 -1.99 -23.49
N ARG A 439 8.42 -1.71 -24.40
CA ARG A 439 8.16 -1.65 -25.85
C ARG A 439 8.35 -3.04 -26.44
N LYS A 440 7.44 -3.44 -27.31
CA LYS A 440 7.52 -4.74 -27.99
C LYS A 440 8.56 -4.71 -29.08
N VAL A 441 9.29 -5.82 -29.26
CA VAL A 441 10.23 -6.04 -30.35
C VAL A 441 9.65 -7.12 -31.26
N ASN A 442 9.51 -6.80 -32.57
CA ASN A 442 9.02 -7.73 -33.57
C ASN A 442 10.10 -7.90 -34.62
N ASN A 443 10.65 -9.12 -34.84
CA ASN A 443 11.67 -9.43 -35.80
C ASN A 443 12.86 -8.44 -35.78
N CYS A 444 13.42 -8.18 -34.61
CA CYS A 444 14.51 -7.25 -34.37
C CYS A 444 14.17 -5.76 -34.55
N VAL A 445 12.92 -5.39 -34.79
CA VAL A 445 12.46 -4.00 -34.92
C VAL A 445 11.67 -3.61 -33.69
N ILE A 446 12.00 -2.46 -33.11
CA ILE A 446 11.33 -1.92 -31.94
C ILE A 446 10.04 -1.21 -32.38
N ASP A 447 8.91 -1.61 -31.83
CA ASP A 447 7.64 -0.91 -32.08
C ASP A 447 7.43 0.16 -31.00
N GLU A 448 7.57 1.43 -31.38
CA GLU A 448 7.40 2.56 -30.48
C GLU A 448 5.94 2.76 -30.03
N ASN A 449 4.96 2.22 -30.77
CA ASN A 449 3.54 2.40 -30.48
C ASN A 449 2.95 1.23 -29.65
N ASP A 450 3.57 0.03 -29.67
CA ASP A 450 3.11 -1.11 -28.88
C ASP A 450 3.81 -1.14 -27.51
N ILE A 451 3.27 -0.35 -26.57
CA ILE A 451 3.73 -0.32 -25.19
C ILE A 451 2.84 -1.24 -24.35
N ARG A 452 3.44 -2.26 -23.75
CA ARG A 452 2.73 -3.22 -22.88
C ARG A 452 3.20 -3.11 -21.45
N TYR A 453 2.23 -3.12 -20.52
CA TYR A 453 2.48 -3.20 -19.10
C TYR A 453 2.51 -4.65 -18.70
N LEU A 454 3.63 -5.10 -18.12
CA LEU A 454 3.82 -6.48 -17.68
C LEU A 454 3.93 -6.55 -16.15
N THR A 455 3.24 -7.53 -15.56
CA THR A 455 3.43 -7.91 -14.16
C THR A 455 4.73 -8.70 -13.99
N ALA A 456 5.21 -8.82 -12.75
CA ALA A 456 6.44 -9.57 -12.47
C ALA A 456 6.34 -11.07 -12.83
N ASP A 457 5.14 -11.65 -12.76
CA ASP A 457 4.89 -13.04 -13.16
C ASP A 457 4.91 -13.24 -14.68
N GLU A 458 4.38 -12.25 -15.44
CA GLU A 458 4.36 -12.29 -16.91
C GLU A 458 5.76 -12.09 -17.47
N GLU A 459 6.55 -11.21 -16.85
CA GLU A 459 7.94 -10.90 -17.25
C GLU A 459 8.84 -12.14 -17.30
N LYS A 460 8.59 -13.15 -16.46
CA LYS A 460 9.35 -14.41 -16.44
C LYS A 460 9.35 -15.16 -17.78
N ASN A 461 8.34 -14.93 -18.61
CA ASN A 461 8.16 -15.64 -19.87
C ASN A 461 8.90 -15.01 -21.05
N TYR A 462 9.49 -13.83 -20.84
CA TYR A 462 10.06 -13.00 -21.91
C TYR A 462 11.53 -12.67 -21.68
N ILE A 463 12.24 -12.43 -22.77
CA ILE A 463 13.60 -11.90 -22.77
C ILE A 463 13.52 -10.40 -23.02
N ILE A 464 14.00 -9.60 -22.06
CA ILE A 464 13.85 -8.16 -22.07
C ILE A 464 15.22 -7.49 -22.15
N ALA A 465 15.43 -6.70 -23.20
CA ALA A 465 16.66 -5.95 -23.41
C ALA A 465 16.66 -4.62 -22.64
N GLN A 466 17.86 -4.09 -22.40
CA GLN A 466 18.04 -2.76 -21.80
C GLN A 466 17.65 -1.65 -22.78
N ALA A 467 17.32 -0.46 -22.27
CA ALA A 467 16.89 0.69 -23.08
C ALA A 467 17.96 1.22 -24.06
N LYS A 468 19.27 1.05 -23.74
CA LYS A 468 20.38 1.52 -24.55
C LYS A 468 20.89 0.42 -25.49
N VAL A 469 20.15 0.13 -26.51
CA VAL A 469 20.54 -0.76 -27.60
C VAL A 469 20.80 0.10 -28.85
N LYS A 470 21.81 -0.23 -29.62
CA LYS A 470 22.08 0.48 -30.89
C LYS A 470 21.05 0.09 -31.93
N THR A 471 20.38 1.07 -32.50
CA THR A 471 19.38 0.92 -33.55
C THR A 471 19.79 1.68 -34.79
N ASP A 472 19.28 1.26 -35.95
CA ASP A 472 19.38 2.01 -37.20
C ASP A 472 18.22 3.06 -37.31
N GLU A 473 18.16 3.73 -38.48
CA GLU A 473 17.10 4.74 -38.78
C GLU A 473 15.68 4.13 -38.82
N ASN A 474 15.54 2.80 -38.88
CA ASN A 474 14.28 2.08 -38.91
C ASN A 474 13.99 1.35 -37.61
N ASP A 475 14.61 1.76 -36.49
CA ASP A 475 14.48 1.16 -35.17
C ASP A 475 14.84 -0.33 -35.07
N ARG A 476 15.69 -0.80 -36.04
CA ARG A 476 16.18 -2.17 -36.03
C ARG A 476 17.44 -2.29 -35.17
N ILE A 477 17.52 -3.31 -34.34
CA ILE A 477 18.67 -3.61 -33.47
C ILE A 477 19.85 -4.03 -34.35
N ILE A 478 21.00 -3.35 -34.21
CA ILE A 478 22.23 -3.58 -35.01
C ILE A 478 23.20 -4.51 -34.27
N ASP A 479 23.23 -4.48 -32.94
CA ASP A 479 24.19 -5.24 -32.13
C ASP A 479 24.00 -6.74 -32.34
N GLU A 480 25.09 -7.49 -32.50
CA GLU A 480 25.07 -8.96 -32.65
C GLU A 480 24.61 -9.69 -31.35
N GLN A 481 24.92 -9.10 -30.21
CA GLN A 481 24.52 -9.58 -28.87
C GLN A 481 24.10 -8.42 -28.01
N VAL A 482 22.99 -8.57 -27.32
CA VAL A 482 22.39 -7.56 -26.47
C VAL A 482 22.29 -8.07 -25.03
N ILE A 483 22.68 -7.21 -24.09
CA ILE A 483 22.50 -7.48 -22.65
C ILE A 483 21.00 -7.46 -22.36
N SER A 484 20.48 -8.58 -21.93
CA SER A 484 19.07 -8.79 -21.66
C SER A 484 18.86 -9.45 -20.31
N ARG A 485 17.64 -9.37 -19.79
CA ARG A 485 17.22 -10.04 -18.55
C ARG A 485 16.28 -11.18 -18.87
N HIS A 486 16.48 -12.31 -18.22
CA HIS A 486 15.55 -13.43 -18.22
C HIS A 486 15.57 -14.12 -16.86
N LEU A 487 14.41 -14.39 -16.28
CA LEU A 487 14.26 -15.04 -14.94
C LEU A 487 15.05 -14.34 -13.81
N GLY A 488 15.25 -13.02 -13.90
CA GLY A 488 16.02 -12.25 -12.91
C GLY A 488 17.55 -12.30 -13.10
N GLU A 489 18.06 -13.03 -14.10
CA GLU A 489 19.48 -13.10 -14.44
C GLU A 489 19.78 -12.25 -15.70
N ASN A 490 21.00 -11.73 -15.76
CA ASN A 490 21.50 -11.04 -16.96
C ASN A 490 22.09 -12.05 -17.92
N ILE A 491 21.60 -12.03 -19.16
CA ILE A 491 22.04 -12.90 -20.23
C ILE A 491 22.47 -12.09 -21.44
N MET A 492 23.31 -12.68 -22.30
CA MET A 492 23.59 -12.15 -23.63
C MET A 492 22.67 -12.86 -24.61
N ALA A 493 21.70 -12.12 -25.18
CA ALA A 493 20.72 -12.65 -26.12
C ALA A 493 20.98 -12.13 -27.55
N LYS A 494 20.59 -12.92 -28.56
CA LYS A 494 20.56 -12.44 -29.93
C LYS A 494 19.36 -11.55 -30.18
N PRO A 495 19.43 -10.59 -31.10
CA PRO A 495 18.30 -9.69 -31.41
C PRO A 495 16.99 -10.42 -31.78
N GLU A 496 17.09 -11.61 -32.35
CA GLU A 496 15.95 -12.45 -32.73
C GLU A 496 15.21 -13.06 -31.55
N GLU A 497 15.88 -13.19 -30.41
CA GLU A 497 15.36 -13.80 -29.17
C GLU A 497 14.70 -12.76 -28.24
N ILE A 498 14.85 -11.46 -28.55
CA ILE A 498 14.36 -10.37 -27.71
C ILE A 498 12.87 -10.15 -27.94
N ASP A 499 12.09 -10.25 -26.89
CA ASP A 499 10.64 -10.01 -26.93
C ASP A 499 10.28 -8.55 -26.64
N PHE A 500 10.96 -7.92 -25.70
CA PHE A 500 10.69 -6.58 -25.21
C PHE A 500 11.97 -5.79 -24.93
N ILE A 501 11.83 -4.47 -24.87
CA ILE A 501 12.90 -3.55 -24.50
C ILE A 501 12.38 -2.53 -23.47
N ASP A 502 13.24 -2.13 -22.54
CA ASP A 502 12.95 -1.10 -21.55
C ASP A 502 12.63 0.25 -22.25
N ILE A 503 11.72 1.03 -21.66
CA ILE A 503 11.37 2.35 -22.21
C ILE A 503 12.48 3.36 -21.97
N SER A 504 13.00 3.41 -20.74
CA SER A 504 14.00 4.41 -20.32
C SER A 504 14.84 3.88 -19.15
N PRO A 505 16.10 4.29 -19.01
CA PRO A 505 16.89 4.01 -17.81
C PRO A 505 16.28 4.57 -16.52
N LYS A 506 15.48 5.63 -16.59
CA LYS A 506 14.76 6.21 -15.44
C LYS A 506 13.66 5.30 -14.90
N GLN A 507 13.28 4.27 -15.64
CA GLN A 507 12.26 3.30 -15.25
C GLN A 507 12.57 2.59 -13.92
N ILE A 508 13.84 2.41 -13.60
CA ILE A 508 14.30 1.64 -12.43
C ILE A 508 14.06 2.38 -11.13
N VAL A 509 14.19 3.70 -11.14
CA VAL A 509 14.23 4.55 -9.95
C VAL A 509 12.94 5.33 -9.74
N SER A 510 12.74 5.84 -8.52
CA SER A 510 11.62 6.70 -8.15
C SER A 510 11.80 8.13 -8.71
N VAL A 511 10.77 8.95 -8.58
CA VAL A 511 10.82 10.36 -9.00
C VAL A 511 11.93 11.14 -8.27
N ALA A 512 12.04 10.98 -6.95
CA ALA A 512 13.08 11.66 -6.18
C ALA A 512 14.49 11.23 -6.59
N SER A 513 14.72 9.94 -6.77
CA SER A 513 16.01 9.42 -7.25
C SER A 513 16.32 9.85 -8.68
N SER A 514 15.30 10.01 -9.53
CA SER A 514 15.43 10.49 -10.91
C SER A 514 15.89 11.95 -10.99
N CYS A 515 15.72 12.73 -9.93
CA CYS A 515 16.17 14.12 -9.84
C CYS A 515 17.66 14.25 -9.49
N ILE A 516 18.37 13.18 -9.13
CA ILE A 516 19.79 13.19 -8.80
C ILE A 516 20.60 13.18 -10.11
N PRO A 517 21.36 14.24 -10.43
CA PRO A 517 22.24 14.24 -11.59
C PRO A 517 23.43 13.30 -11.38
N PHE A 518 23.85 12.62 -12.45
CA PHE A 518 24.96 11.64 -12.44
C PHE A 518 24.78 10.51 -11.41
N LEU A 519 23.54 10.08 -11.19
CA LEU A 519 23.20 9.02 -10.24
C LEU A 519 24.01 7.74 -10.46
N GLU A 520 24.27 7.40 -11.71
CA GLU A 520 25.05 6.21 -12.13
C GLU A 520 26.50 6.20 -11.63
N ASN A 521 27.04 7.36 -11.26
CA ASN A 521 28.39 7.50 -10.74
C ASN A 521 28.47 7.46 -9.20
N ASP A 522 27.31 7.48 -8.54
CA ASP A 522 27.22 7.47 -7.08
C ASP A 522 27.10 6.07 -6.51
N ASP A 523 27.70 5.83 -5.36
CA ASP A 523 27.44 4.63 -4.58
C ASP A 523 25.98 4.60 -4.09
N ALA A 524 25.37 3.42 -4.09
CA ALA A 524 23.97 3.24 -3.70
C ALA A 524 23.65 3.80 -2.30
N THR A 525 24.59 3.66 -1.36
CA THR A 525 24.45 4.19 0.02
C THR A 525 24.32 5.71 0.02
N ARG A 526 25.16 6.41 -0.76
CA ARG A 526 25.15 7.88 -0.86
C ARG A 526 23.97 8.39 -1.69
N ALA A 527 23.56 7.67 -2.70
CA ALA A 527 22.34 7.96 -3.47
C ALA A 527 21.09 7.90 -2.59
N LEU A 528 20.99 6.91 -1.70
CA LEU A 528 19.90 6.77 -0.72
C LEU A 528 19.87 7.98 0.23
N MET A 529 21.00 8.36 0.81
CA MET A 529 21.12 9.53 1.68
C MET A 529 20.72 10.81 0.94
N GLY A 530 21.22 11.03 -0.27
CA GLY A 530 20.91 12.19 -1.11
C GLY A 530 19.42 12.25 -1.47
N CYS A 531 18.81 11.12 -1.82
CA CYS A 531 17.39 11.03 -2.10
C CYS A 531 16.54 11.41 -0.88
N ASN A 532 16.89 10.92 0.31
CA ASN A 532 16.22 11.27 1.56
C ASN A 532 16.39 12.74 1.91
N MET A 533 17.59 13.32 1.69
CA MET A 533 17.85 14.74 1.96
C MET A 533 17.10 15.69 1.03
N GLN A 534 16.86 15.35 -0.24
CA GLN A 534 16.05 16.17 -1.14
C GLN A 534 14.64 16.42 -0.59
N ARG A 535 14.04 15.46 0.11
CA ARG A 535 12.71 15.58 0.73
C ARG A 535 12.70 16.53 1.94
N GLN A 536 13.84 16.81 2.53
CA GLN A 536 13.98 17.66 3.72
C GLN A 536 14.32 19.11 3.35
N ALA A 537 14.50 19.43 2.07
CA ALA A 537 14.85 20.77 1.61
C ALA A 537 13.72 21.77 1.92
N VAL A 538 14.06 22.83 2.66
CA VAL A 538 13.12 23.90 3.01
C VAL A 538 12.94 24.85 1.82
N PRO A 539 11.70 25.26 1.46
CA PRO A 539 11.47 26.26 0.43
C PRO A 539 12.15 27.58 0.78
N LEU A 540 12.98 28.06 -0.12
CA LEU A 540 13.71 29.32 0.05
C LEU A 540 12.89 30.52 -0.44
N LEU A 541 13.25 31.70 0.03
CA LEU A 541 12.64 32.96 -0.41
C LEU A 541 12.86 33.18 -1.91
N ASN A 542 14.09 33.00 -2.39
CA ASN A 542 14.47 33.08 -3.80
C ASN A 542 15.14 31.77 -4.23
N PRO A 543 14.39 30.71 -4.55
CA PRO A 543 14.97 29.46 -5.00
C PRO A 543 15.53 29.61 -6.42
N HIS A 544 16.59 28.87 -6.74
CA HIS A 544 17.18 28.82 -8.08
C HIS A 544 17.10 27.40 -8.61
N ALA A 545 16.67 27.27 -9.88
CA ALA A 545 16.72 26.01 -10.60
C ALA A 545 18.15 25.51 -10.75
N PRO A 546 18.41 24.20 -10.68
CA PRO A 546 19.75 23.65 -10.84
C PRO A 546 20.26 23.88 -12.26
N TYR A 547 21.54 24.29 -12.40
CA TYR A 547 22.19 24.44 -13.72
C TYR A 547 22.34 23.08 -14.43
N VAL A 548 22.55 22.01 -13.68
CA VAL A 548 22.63 20.65 -14.18
C VAL A 548 21.48 19.85 -13.57
N GLY A 549 20.59 19.39 -14.43
CA GLY A 549 19.41 18.63 -14.06
C GLY A 549 19.25 17.39 -14.93
N THR A 550 18.23 16.60 -14.62
CA THR A 550 17.89 15.34 -15.32
C THR A 550 16.69 15.48 -16.25
N GLY A 551 16.00 16.63 -16.26
CA GLY A 551 14.74 16.87 -16.96
C GLY A 551 13.49 16.36 -16.23
N MET A 552 13.65 15.67 -15.09
CA MET A 552 12.53 15.20 -14.27
C MET A 552 11.95 16.32 -13.40
N GLU A 553 12.69 17.41 -13.18
CA GLU A 553 12.32 18.53 -12.33
C GLU A 553 11.04 19.22 -12.81
N PHE A 554 10.89 19.43 -14.11
CA PHE A 554 9.65 19.98 -14.70
C PHE A 554 8.44 19.08 -14.47
N GLN A 555 8.63 17.80 -14.71
CA GLN A 555 7.56 16.81 -14.52
C GLN A 555 7.15 16.71 -13.06
N ALA A 556 8.11 16.66 -12.15
CA ALA A 556 7.88 16.61 -10.72
C ALA A 556 7.15 17.87 -10.22
N ALA A 557 7.57 19.06 -10.65
CA ALA A 557 6.93 20.32 -10.28
C ALA A 557 5.47 20.38 -10.74
N ARG A 558 5.22 20.05 -11.99
CA ARG A 558 3.88 20.07 -12.58
C ARG A 558 2.93 19.05 -11.91
N ASP A 559 3.40 17.83 -11.71
CA ASP A 559 2.57 16.71 -11.26
C ASP A 559 2.41 16.68 -9.73
N SER A 560 3.24 17.39 -8.96
CA SER A 560 3.10 17.51 -7.51
C SER A 560 1.78 18.16 -7.06
N GLY A 561 1.18 18.98 -7.94
CA GLY A 561 -0.02 19.75 -7.62
C GLY A 561 0.23 21.03 -6.79
N ALA A 562 1.50 21.34 -6.47
CA ALA A 562 1.87 22.58 -5.78
C ALA A 562 1.96 23.78 -6.71
N ALA A 563 2.19 23.57 -8.01
CA ALA A 563 2.12 24.60 -9.03
C ALA A 563 0.69 24.79 -9.54
N VAL A 564 0.33 26.02 -9.93
CA VAL A 564 -0.93 26.30 -10.59
C VAL A 564 -0.78 26.06 -12.09
N VAL A 565 -1.59 25.15 -12.62
CA VAL A 565 -1.50 24.65 -14.00
C VAL A 565 -2.76 25.02 -14.78
N ALA A 566 -2.61 25.41 -16.05
CA ALA A 566 -3.73 25.71 -16.95
C ALA A 566 -4.55 24.45 -17.23
N LYS A 567 -5.85 24.51 -16.98
CA LYS A 567 -6.79 23.38 -17.24
C LYS A 567 -7.22 23.31 -18.70
N GLU A 568 -7.15 24.42 -19.40
CA GLU A 568 -7.52 24.62 -20.81
C GLU A 568 -6.52 25.52 -21.49
N GLU A 569 -6.45 25.45 -22.80
CA GLU A 569 -5.74 26.39 -23.64
C GLU A 569 -6.49 27.72 -23.70
N GLY A 570 -5.76 28.84 -23.73
CA GLY A 570 -6.41 30.16 -23.78
C GLY A 570 -5.43 31.32 -23.66
N THR A 571 -5.95 32.52 -23.55
CA THR A 571 -5.15 33.76 -23.41
C THR A 571 -5.33 34.32 -22.02
N VAL A 572 -4.24 34.73 -21.38
CA VAL A 572 -4.26 35.36 -20.06
C VAL A 572 -4.84 36.76 -20.18
N LYS A 573 -6.04 36.94 -19.62
CA LYS A 573 -6.72 38.25 -19.62
C LYS A 573 -6.22 39.16 -18.50
N TYR A 574 -5.91 38.56 -17.34
CA TYR A 574 -5.49 39.29 -16.16
C TYR A 574 -4.59 38.42 -15.29
N ALA A 575 -3.51 38.99 -14.77
CA ALA A 575 -2.60 38.32 -13.83
C ALA A 575 -2.17 39.30 -12.74
N ASP A 576 -2.41 38.93 -11.49
CA ASP A 576 -1.91 39.62 -10.30
C ASP A 576 -1.39 38.61 -9.25
N ALA A 577 -0.92 39.11 -8.11
CA ALA A 577 -0.41 38.29 -7.04
C ALA A 577 -1.48 37.36 -6.38
N LYS A 578 -2.77 37.60 -6.59
CA LYS A 578 -3.88 36.89 -5.94
C LYS A 578 -4.67 36.00 -6.89
N LYS A 579 -4.71 36.34 -8.18
CA LYS A 579 -5.49 35.60 -9.18
C LYS A 579 -4.93 35.74 -10.58
N ILE A 580 -5.16 34.73 -11.39
CA ILE A 580 -4.91 34.71 -12.83
C ILE A 580 -6.24 34.40 -13.52
N ILE A 581 -6.63 35.16 -14.55
CA ILE A 581 -7.83 34.92 -15.34
C ILE A 581 -7.39 34.54 -16.75
N VAL A 582 -7.78 33.36 -17.20
CA VAL A 582 -7.50 32.84 -18.53
C VAL A 582 -8.85 32.73 -19.28
N GLU A 583 -8.88 33.28 -20.49
CA GLU A 583 -10.01 33.20 -21.42
C GLU A 583 -9.75 32.05 -22.40
N GLY A 584 -10.49 30.95 -22.26
CA GLY A 584 -10.40 29.77 -23.12
C GLY A 584 -11.72 29.50 -23.85
N GLU A 585 -11.82 28.37 -24.55
CA GLU A 585 -13.03 27.98 -25.30
C GLU A 585 -14.29 27.86 -24.42
N SER A 586 -14.15 27.43 -23.16
CA SER A 586 -15.26 27.28 -22.19
C SER A 586 -15.59 28.58 -21.45
N GLY A 587 -14.94 29.70 -21.78
CA GLY A 587 -15.12 31.01 -21.15
C GLY A 587 -13.98 31.37 -20.19
N GLU A 588 -14.23 32.39 -19.35
CA GLU A 588 -13.23 32.86 -18.40
C GLU A 588 -13.07 31.92 -17.20
N LYS A 589 -11.83 31.47 -16.95
CA LYS A 589 -11.45 30.70 -15.76
C LYS A 589 -10.56 31.51 -14.84
N THR A 590 -10.95 31.58 -13.58
CA THR A 590 -10.19 32.28 -12.53
C THR A 590 -9.41 31.27 -11.71
N TYR A 591 -8.09 31.43 -11.67
CA TYR A 591 -7.16 30.69 -10.82
C TYR A 591 -6.76 31.53 -9.62
N LYS A 592 -7.15 31.10 -8.41
CA LYS A 592 -6.79 31.78 -7.17
C LYS A 592 -5.40 31.35 -6.72
N LEU A 593 -4.56 32.31 -6.33
CA LEU A 593 -3.20 32.08 -5.84
C LEU A 593 -3.17 32.10 -4.31
N LEU A 594 -2.47 31.15 -3.72
CA LEU A 594 -2.24 31.11 -2.28
C LEU A 594 -1.08 32.06 -1.93
N LYS A 595 -1.26 32.87 -0.89
CA LYS A 595 -0.25 33.82 -0.46
C LYS A 595 0.08 33.61 1.00
N PHE A 596 1.35 33.23 1.29
CA PHE A 596 1.88 33.09 2.65
C PHE A 596 0.98 32.25 3.55
N THR A 597 0.63 31.05 3.09
CA THR A 597 -0.12 30.07 3.86
C THR A 597 0.80 29.08 4.53
N VAL A 598 0.41 28.60 5.69
CA VAL A 598 1.17 27.59 6.44
C VAL A 598 0.99 26.20 5.83
N SER A 599 2.07 25.45 5.70
CA SER A 599 2.04 24.02 5.39
C SER A 599 1.95 23.17 6.66
N ASN A 600 1.72 21.86 6.51
CA ASN A 600 1.72 20.94 7.65
C ASN A 600 3.05 20.94 8.44
N ALA A 601 4.16 21.25 7.77
CA ALA A 601 5.50 21.30 8.37
C ALA A 601 5.90 22.72 8.84
N GLY A 602 4.98 23.69 8.79
CA GLY A 602 5.28 25.08 9.16
C GLY A 602 6.02 25.87 8.10
N THR A 603 6.20 25.32 6.89
CA THR A 603 6.84 26.02 5.77
C THR A 603 5.85 26.94 5.05
N CYS A 604 6.37 27.94 4.32
CA CYS A 604 5.56 28.94 3.63
C CYS A 604 5.11 28.44 2.26
N ILE A 605 3.82 28.39 2.01
CA ILE A 605 3.23 28.18 0.69
C ILE A 605 2.89 29.53 0.09
N ASN A 606 3.57 29.90 -1.00
CA ASN A 606 3.38 31.18 -1.67
C ASN A 606 3.44 30.98 -3.18
N HIS A 607 2.35 31.27 -3.88
CA HIS A 607 2.31 31.18 -5.33
C HIS A 607 2.79 32.49 -5.97
N ARG A 608 3.66 32.37 -6.97
CA ARG A 608 4.18 33.48 -7.76
C ARG A 608 3.76 33.30 -9.22
N PRO A 609 2.97 34.23 -9.82
CA PRO A 609 2.61 34.14 -11.23
C PRO A 609 3.86 34.28 -12.10
N ILE A 610 3.97 33.46 -13.15
CA ILE A 610 5.03 33.49 -14.15
C ILE A 610 4.55 33.94 -15.53
N VAL A 611 3.24 34.10 -15.70
CA VAL A 611 2.62 34.52 -16.96
C VAL A 611 2.14 35.98 -16.88
N MET A 612 2.14 36.67 -18.02
CA MET A 612 1.69 38.07 -18.14
C MET A 612 0.36 38.14 -18.86
N ALA A 613 -0.36 39.25 -18.66
CA ALA A 613 -1.60 39.55 -19.40
C ALA A 613 -1.31 39.66 -20.91
N GLY A 614 -2.14 39.00 -21.71
CA GLY A 614 -1.98 38.91 -23.18
C GLY A 614 -1.18 37.69 -23.67
N GLU A 615 -0.59 36.92 -22.78
CA GLU A 615 0.16 35.70 -23.13
C GLU A 615 -0.79 34.55 -23.45
N HIS A 616 -0.48 33.80 -24.53
CA HIS A 616 -1.20 32.57 -24.86
C HIS A 616 -0.61 31.39 -24.10
N VAL A 617 -1.45 30.61 -23.40
CA VAL A 617 -1.04 29.46 -22.56
C VAL A 617 -1.69 28.19 -23.08
N LEU A 618 -0.91 27.10 -23.07
CA LEU A 618 -1.37 25.78 -23.44
C LEU A 618 -1.99 25.04 -22.25
N LYS A 619 -2.84 24.06 -22.54
CA LYS A 619 -3.33 23.14 -21.52
C LYS A 619 -2.17 22.38 -20.88
N GLY A 620 -2.11 22.38 -19.53
CA GLY A 620 -1.02 21.74 -18.78
C GLY A 620 0.21 22.61 -18.55
N GLN A 621 0.26 23.85 -19.08
CA GLN A 621 1.32 24.82 -18.80
C GLN A 621 1.21 25.38 -17.38
N VAL A 622 2.33 25.60 -16.72
CA VAL A 622 2.39 26.20 -15.39
C VAL A 622 2.10 27.71 -15.50
N LEU A 623 1.13 28.17 -14.74
CA LEU A 623 0.71 29.58 -14.68
C LEU A 623 1.37 30.33 -13.52
N ALA A 624 1.58 29.64 -12.41
CA ALA A 624 2.22 30.19 -11.23
C ALA A 624 3.08 29.14 -10.53
N ASP A 625 4.27 29.55 -10.12
CA ASP A 625 5.19 28.74 -9.33
C ASP A 625 4.68 28.58 -7.90
N GLY A 626 4.79 27.37 -7.36
CA GLY A 626 4.60 27.08 -5.96
C GLY A 626 5.87 27.25 -5.12
N PRO A 627 5.87 26.72 -3.89
CA PRO A 627 7.09 26.71 -3.05
C PRO A 627 8.19 25.88 -3.70
N ALA A 628 9.45 26.29 -3.51
CA ALA A 628 10.64 25.63 -4.07
C ALA A 628 10.54 25.36 -5.59
N MET A 629 10.05 26.33 -6.35
CA MET A 629 9.97 26.27 -7.82
C MET A 629 10.48 27.56 -8.45
N GLU A 630 11.08 27.42 -9.64
CA GLU A 630 11.47 28.54 -10.49
C GLU A 630 11.07 28.24 -11.94
N GLN A 631 10.28 29.12 -12.57
CA GLN A 631 9.81 28.99 -13.95
C GLN A 631 9.16 27.62 -14.29
N GLY A 632 8.42 27.04 -13.35
CA GLY A 632 7.79 25.73 -13.49
C GLY A 632 8.71 24.54 -13.26
N GLU A 633 9.96 24.77 -12.89
CA GLU A 633 10.96 23.77 -12.58
C GLU A 633 11.19 23.66 -11.07
N LEU A 634 11.43 22.45 -10.57
CA LEU A 634 11.74 22.22 -9.16
C LEU A 634 13.08 22.83 -8.78
N ALA A 635 13.06 23.73 -7.81
CA ALA A 635 14.23 24.46 -7.30
C ALA A 635 14.34 24.27 -5.78
N LEU A 636 15.00 23.20 -5.37
CA LEU A 636 15.13 22.82 -3.94
C LEU A 636 16.17 23.62 -3.17
N GLY A 637 16.98 24.43 -3.82
CA GLY A 637 18.07 25.14 -3.18
C GLY A 637 18.64 26.26 -4.03
N GLN A 638 19.94 26.49 -3.89
CA GLN A 638 20.72 27.53 -4.55
C GLN A 638 21.92 26.93 -5.27
N ASN A 639 22.33 27.57 -6.37
CA ASN A 639 23.56 27.22 -7.06
C ASN A 639 24.70 28.03 -6.44
N VAL A 640 25.53 27.36 -5.63
CA VAL A 640 26.67 28.00 -4.92
C VAL A 640 27.99 27.41 -5.38
N LEU A 641 29.02 28.21 -5.41
CA LEU A 641 30.38 27.75 -5.67
C LEU A 641 30.92 27.03 -4.45
N VAL A 642 31.30 25.75 -4.58
CA VAL A 642 31.80 24.90 -3.50
C VAL A 642 33.26 24.56 -3.73
N GLY A 643 34.11 24.75 -2.72
CA GLY A 643 35.48 24.27 -2.68
C GLY A 643 35.61 23.03 -1.80
N PHE A 644 36.19 21.96 -2.34
CA PHE A 644 36.46 20.73 -1.59
C PHE A 644 37.90 20.74 -1.06
N MET A 645 38.07 21.04 0.22
CA MET A 645 39.36 21.03 0.89
C MET A 645 39.17 20.87 2.41
N THR A 646 40.23 20.47 3.12
CA THR A 646 40.26 20.57 4.58
C THR A 646 40.60 22.02 4.99
N TRP A 647 39.92 22.57 6.00
CA TRP A 647 40.12 23.92 6.44
C TRP A 647 40.19 24.05 7.97
N ASN A 648 41.41 24.01 8.52
CA ASN A 648 41.70 24.15 9.94
C ASN A 648 40.86 23.29 10.90
N GLY A 649 40.32 22.16 10.44
CA GLY A 649 39.46 21.26 11.19
C GLY A 649 38.02 21.75 11.39
N TYR A 650 37.64 22.94 10.93
CA TYR A 650 36.29 23.49 11.10
C TYR A 650 35.24 22.86 10.16
N ASN A 651 35.68 22.12 9.16
CA ASN A 651 34.82 21.35 8.25
C ASN A 651 34.98 19.83 8.44
N TYR A 652 35.28 19.39 9.67
CA TYR A 652 35.41 17.98 10.02
C TYR A 652 34.05 17.30 9.97
N GLU A 653 33.98 16.06 9.41
CA GLU A 653 32.79 15.30 9.08
C GLU A 653 31.86 16.10 8.14
N ASP A 654 30.61 16.29 8.49
CA ASP A 654 29.57 16.94 7.68
C ASP A 654 29.50 18.47 7.92
N ALA A 655 30.44 19.04 8.64
CA ALA A 655 30.51 20.48 8.89
C ALA A 655 30.85 21.25 7.60
N VAL A 656 30.21 22.39 7.41
CA VAL A 656 30.36 23.26 6.24
C VAL A 656 30.75 24.68 6.71
N ILE A 657 31.72 25.28 6.00
CA ILE A 657 32.07 26.68 6.20
C ILE A 657 31.40 27.49 5.08
N MET A 658 30.69 28.54 5.45
CA MET A 658 29.99 29.42 4.54
C MET A 658 30.55 30.83 4.53
N ASN A 659 30.52 31.48 3.36
CA ASN A 659 30.86 32.89 3.24
C ASN A 659 29.71 33.76 3.78
N GLU A 660 30.06 34.85 4.50
CA GLU A 660 29.08 35.82 5.02
C GLU A 660 28.18 36.45 3.95
N LYS A 661 28.63 36.50 2.69
CA LYS A 661 27.90 36.99 1.56
C LYS A 661 26.60 36.24 1.35
N LEU A 662 26.57 34.89 1.58
CA LEU A 662 25.38 34.07 1.47
C LEU A 662 24.29 34.52 2.45
N VAL A 663 24.67 34.97 3.63
CA VAL A 663 23.73 35.51 4.64
C VAL A 663 23.27 36.93 4.26
N LYS A 664 24.17 37.80 3.80
CA LYS A 664 23.83 39.19 3.42
C LYS A 664 22.89 39.28 2.22
N GLU A 665 23.02 38.36 1.27
CA GLU A 665 22.23 38.37 0.04
C GLU A 665 21.00 37.43 0.09
N ASP A 666 20.64 36.95 1.28
CA ASP A 666 19.43 36.07 1.50
C ASP A 666 19.40 34.79 0.66
N TYR A 667 20.59 34.19 0.38
CA TYR A 667 20.63 32.96 -0.44
C TYR A 667 19.84 31.81 0.16
N TYR A 668 19.97 31.57 1.46
CA TYR A 668 19.31 30.46 2.18
C TYR A 668 18.21 30.93 3.13
N THR A 669 17.72 32.14 2.96
CA THR A 669 16.66 32.70 3.78
C THR A 669 15.33 32.01 3.49
N SER A 670 14.65 31.60 4.53
CA SER A 670 13.35 30.91 4.46
C SER A 670 12.35 31.54 5.42
N ILE A 671 11.06 31.36 5.12
CA ILE A 671 9.96 31.84 5.95
C ILE A 671 9.31 30.61 6.60
N HIS A 672 9.25 30.63 7.94
CA HIS A 672 8.53 29.63 8.72
C HIS A 672 7.32 30.27 9.37
N ILE A 673 6.16 29.61 9.27
CA ILE A 673 4.91 30.07 9.82
C ILE A 673 4.51 29.12 10.94
N GLN A 674 4.38 29.66 12.16
CA GLN A 674 3.91 28.90 13.32
C GLN A 674 2.49 29.34 13.64
N GLU A 675 1.66 28.37 13.99
CA GLU A 675 0.26 28.55 14.32
C GLU A 675 0.05 28.31 15.81
N TYR A 676 -0.52 29.29 16.49
CA TYR A 676 -0.86 29.21 17.89
C TYR A 676 -2.37 29.30 18.04
N THR A 677 -2.97 28.36 18.76
CA THR A 677 -4.40 28.27 18.95
C THR A 677 -4.77 28.31 20.43
N ILE A 678 -5.83 29.03 20.78
CA ILE A 678 -6.40 29.04 22.11
C ILE A 678 -7.92 28.94 22.04
N GLU A 679 -8.50 28.21 22.98
CA GLU A 679 -9.92 27.98 23.08
C GLU A 679 -10.43 28.42 24.46
N CYS A 680 -11.55 29.13 24.51
CA CYS A 680 -12.28 29.37 25.74
C CYS A 680 -13.34 28.31 25.95
N ARG A 681 -13.33 27.71 27.12
CA ARG A 681 -14.24 26.61 27.51
C ARG A 681 -15.13 27.05 28.68
N ASP A 682 -16.31 26.44 28.74
CA ASP A 682 -17.17 26.57 29.91
C ASP A 682 -16.65 25.63 30.99
N THR A 683 -16.22 26.19 32.13
CA THR A 683 -15.81 25.42 33.32
C THR A 683 -16.91 25.34 34.33
N LYS A 684 -16.80 24.43 35.31
CA LYS A 684 -17.78 24.31 36.42
C LYS A 684 -17.86 25.57 37.29
N LEU A 685 -16.81 26.39 37.28
CA LEU A 685 -16.69 27.61 38.06
C LEU A 685 -17.08 28.87 37.28
N GLY A 686 -17.41 28.74 36.03
CA GLY A 686 -17.75 29.81 35.10
C GLY A 686 -17.05 29.69 33.76
N PRO A 687 -17.44 30.49 32.73
CA PRO A 687 -16.80 30.47 31.45
C PRO A 687 -15.40 31.12 31.52
N GLU A 688 -14.47 30.58 30.74
CA GLU A 688 -13.22 31.27 30.47
C GLU A 688 -13.47 32.48 29.56
N GLU A 689 -12.67 33.51 29.72
CA GLU A 689 -12.83 34.77 28.97
C GLU A 689 -11.52 35.20 28.34
N ILE A 690 -11.60 35.71 27.10
CA ILE A 690 -10.50 36.41 26.44
C ILE A 690 -10.66 37.89 26.79
N THR A 691 -9.62 38.45 27.44
CA THR A 691 -9.64 39.84 27.93
C THR A 691 -8.22 40.43 27.96
N ARG A 692 -8.15 41.75 27.81
CA ARG A 692 -6.90 42.51 28.00
C ARG A 692 -6.56 42.65 29.48
N ASP A 693 -7.50 42.49 30.36
CA ASP A 693 -7.37 42.68 31.81
C ASP A 693 -6.87 41.38 32.43
N ILE A 694 -5.55 41.18 32.40
CA ILE A 694 -4.84 40.00 32.90
C ILE A 694 -4.24 40.34 34.25
N PRO A 695 -4.45 39.53 35.31
CA PRO A 695 -3.88 39.76 36.62
C PRO A 695 -2.35 39.68 36.60
N ASN A 696 -1.67 40.53 37.36
CA ASN A 696 -0.22 40.59 37.57
C ASN A 696 0.62 40.83 36.30
N VAL A 697 0.04 41.52 35.30
CA VAL A 697 0.73 41.89 34.02
C VAL A 697 0.78 43.40 33.89
N GLY A 698 1.98 43.96 33.68
CA GLY A 698 2.21 45.39 33.47
C GLY A 698 1.68 45.90 32.15
N ASP A 699 1.49 47.22 32.03
CA ASP A 699 0.96 47.88 30.82
C ASP A 699 1.88 47.68 29.60
N ASP A 700 3.20 47.63 29.82
CA ASP A 700 4.16 47.38 28.72
C ASP A 700 3.97 46.03 28.07
N ALA A 701 3.72 44.96 28.82
CA ALA A 701 3.46 43.64 28.32
C ALA A 701 2.08 43.51 27.59
N ARG A 702 1.17 44.45 27.82
CA ARG A 702 -0.14 44.54 27.20
C ARG A 702 -0.23 45.54 26.05
N SER A 703 0.89 46.23 25.74
CA SER A 703 0.90 47.33 24.75
C SER A 703 0.46 46.90 23.35
N ASN A 704 0.79 45.69 22.94
CA ASN A 704 0.42 45.13 21.62
C ASN A 704 -0.94 44.43 21.58
N LEU A 705 -1.65 44.33 22.71
CA LEU A 705 -2.98 43.74 22.75
C LEU A 705 -4.04 44.78 22.41
N ASP A 706 -5.07 44.36 21.65
CA ASP A 706 -6.25 45.17 21.37
C ASP A 706 -7.21 45.26 22.61
N GLU A 707 -8.34 45.90 22.45
CA GLU A 707 -9.35 46.03 23.52
C GLU A 707 -9.90 44.67 23.97
N ASN A 708 -9.90 43.67 23.07
CA ASN A 708 -10.38 42.34 23.35
C ASN A 708 -9.31 41.43 23.95
N GLY A 709 -8.05 41.87 24.13
CA GLY A 709 -6.96 41.08 24.64
C GLY A 709 -6.27 40.21 23.59
N ILE A 710 -6.47 40.47 22.31
CA ILE A 710 -5.83 39.77 21.18
C ILE A 710 -4.74 40.68 20.63
N ILE A 711 -3.58 40.08 20.30
CA ILE A 711 -2.46 40.84 19.71
C ILE A 711 -2.81 41.41 18.35
N ARG A 712 -2.27 42.57 18.00
CA ARG A 712 -2.49 43.17 16.67
C ARG A 712 -1.63 42.53 15.57
N VAL A 713 -2.15 42.52 14.36
CA VAL A 713 -1.39 42.10 13.16
C VAL A 713 -0.22 43.08 12.91
N GLY A 714 0.95 42.55 12.56
CA GLY A 714 2.17 43.34 12.35
C GLY A 714 2.97 43.59 13.62
N ALA A 715 2.53 43.15 14.80
CA ALA A 715 3.29 43.26 16.04
C ALA A 715 4.52 42.34 16.01
N GLU A 716 5.66 42.86 16.40
CA GLU A 716 6.88 42.04 16.66
C GLU A 716 6.77 41.41 18.04
N VAL A 717 6.97 40.11 18.10
CA VAL A 717 6.85 39.32 19.33
C VAL A 717 8.16 38.59 19.64
N LYS A 718 8.42 38.44 20.93
CA LYS A 718 9.57 37.72 21.49
C LYS A 718 9.09 36.68 22.45
N GLU A 719 9.97 35.81 22.88
CA GLU A 719 9.69 34.83 23.93
C GLU A 719 9.02 35.44 25.15
N GLY A 720 7.96 34.84 25.62
CA GLY A 720 7.20 35.25 26.78
C GLY A 720 6.15 36.34 26.54
N ASP A 721 6.12 36.96 25.34
CA ASP A 721 5.10 37.96 24.99
C ASP A 721 3.72 37.32 24.90
N ILE A 722 2.69 38.07 25.29
CA ILE A 722 1.29 37.60 25.28
C ILE A 722 0.71 37.74 23.88
N LEU A 723 0.26 36.62 23.31
CA LEU A 723 -0.47 36.61 22.05
C LEU A 723 -1.97 36.81 22.25
N VAL A 724 -2.57 36.16 23.24
CA VAL A 724 -3.97 36.27 23.58
C VAL A 724 -4.10 36.21 25.09
N GLY A 725 -4.73 37.20 25.67
CA GLY A 725 -5.02 37.26 27.11
C GLY A 725 -6.24 36.41 27.41
N LYS A 726 -6.08 35.36 28.23
CA LYS A 726 -7.16 34.50 28.69
C LYS A 726 -7.11 34.35 30.21
N VAL A 727 -8.26 34.47 30.82
CA VAL A 727 -8.43 34.30 32.26
C VAL A 727 -9.43 33.17 32.54
N THR A 728 -9.14 32.39 33.56
CA THR A 728 -9.99 31.26 34.01
C THR A 728 -10.46 31.52 35.41
N PRO A 729 -11.76 31.35 35.76
CA PRO A 729 -12.23 31.49 37.13
C PRO A 729 -11.56 30.49 38.08
N LYS A 730 -11.09 30.97 39.27
CA LYS A 730 -10.55 30.15 40.32
C LYS A 730 -11.64 29.76 41.33
N GLY A 731 -11.61 28.53 41.84
CA GLY A 731 -12.37 28.14 42.99
C GLY A 731 -11.69 28.58 44.30
N GLN A 732 -12.46 28.81 45.33
CA GLN A 732 -11.94 29.28 46.66
C GLN A 732 -10.89 28.34 47.26
N ALA A 733 -10.85 27.08 46.87
CA ALA A 733 -9.88 26.09 47.35
C ALA A 733 -8.48 26.22 46.70
N GLU A 734 -8.35 26.98 45.62
CA GLU A 734 -7.08 27.12 44.87
C GLU A 734 -6.31 28.42 45.20
N LEU A 735 -6.83 29.24 46.15
CA LEU A 735 -6.14 30.47 46.57
C LEU A 735 -4.90 30.11 47.41
N SER A 736 -3.73 30.66 47.04
CA SER A 736 -2.51 30.51 47.81
C SER A 736 -2.66 31.21 49.18
N ALA A 737 -1.83 30.80 50.15
CA ALA A 737 -1.85 31.44 51.51
C ALA A 737 -1.58 32.95 51.44
N GLU A 738 -0.73 33.38 50.49
CA GLU A 738 -0.40 34.79 50.21
C GLU A 738 -1.59 35.55 49.61
N GLU A 739 -2.29 34.92 48.65
CA GLU A 739 -3.48 35.51 48.04
C GLU A 739 -4.64 35.64 49.02
N LYS A 740 -4.82 34.69 49.96
CA LYS A 740 -5.79 34.78 51.04
C LYS A 740 -5.48 35.91 52.00
N LEU A 741 -4.19 36.14 52.26
CA LEU A 741 -3.75 37.26 53.10
C LEU A 741 -3.96 38.62 52.42
N LEU A 742 -3.68 38.73 51.14
CA LEU A 742 -3.91 39.91 50.29
C LEU A 742 -5.41 40.23 50.19
N LEU A 743 -6.26 39.21 50.05
CA LEU A 743 -7.71 39.33 50.06
C LEU A 743 -8.24 39.89 51.41
N ALA A 744 -7.65 39.44 52.52
CA ALA A 744 -8.00 39.89 53.86
C ALA A 744 -7.53 41.32 54.15
N ILE A 745 -6.42 41.77 53.57
CA ILE A 745 -5.82 43.12 53.83
C ILE A 745 -6.39 44.20 52.90
N PHE A 746 -6.60 43.88 51.59
CA PHE A 746 -6.94 44.86 50.55
C PHE A 746 -8.39 44.76 50.04
N GLY A 747 -9.22 43.89 50.59
CA GLY A 747 -10.60 43.73 50.14
C GLY A 747 -10.74 43.24 48.69
N GLU A 748 -11.91 43.22 48.14
CA GLU A 748 -12.36 42.64 46.87
C GLU A 748 -11.60 42.99 45.58
N LYS A 749 -10.38 43.54 45.63
CA LYS A 749 -9.59 43.92 44.44
C LYS A 749 -8.72 42.82 43.84
N SER A 750 -8.53 41.66 44.48
CA SER A 750 -7.89 40.50 43.85
C SER A 750 -8.95 39.71 43.13
N ARG A 751 -8.93 39.80 41.78
CA ARG A 751 -9.85 39.02 40.92
C ARG A 751 -9.66 37.53 41.17
N GLU A 752 -10.76 36.81 41.34
CA GLU A 752 -10.85 35.36 41.50
C GLU A 752 -10.54 34.62 40.17
N VAL A 753 -9.55 35.09 39.42
CA VAL A 753 -9.18 34.53 38.12
C VAL A 753 -7.71 34.18 38.03
N LYS A 754 -7.42 33.10 37.28
CA LYS A 754 -6.06 32.63 36.97
C LYS A 754 -5.69 33.06 35.55
N ASP A 755 -4.46 33.53 35.38
CA ASP A 755 -3.90 33.82 34.07
C ASP A 755 -3.57 32.51 33.33
N ASN A 756 -4.28 32.24 32.22
CA ASN A 756 -4.06 31.17 31.27
C ASN A 756 -3.81 31.72 29.86
N SER A 757 -3.24 32.92 29.78
CA SER A 757 -2.96 33.57 28.51
C SER A 757 -2.01 32.74 27.62
N LEU A 758 -2.25 32.80 26.30
CA LEU A 758 -1.35 32.22 25.31
C LEU A 758 -0.13 33.12 25.16
N ARG A 759 1.04 32.57 25.42
CA ARG A 759 2.32 33.27 25.32
C ARG A 759 3.21 32.61 24.27
N VAL A 760 4.12 33.40 23.68
CA VAL A 760 5.15 32.89 22.78
C VAL A 760 6.06 31.94 23.59
N PRO A 761 6.22 30.68 23.15
CA PRO A 761 7.07 29.69 23.84
C PRO A 761 8.54 30.09 23.79
N HIS A 762 9.34 29.39 24.61
CA HIS A 762 10.80 29.58 24.66
C HIS A 762 11.46 29.41 23.29
N GLY A 763 12.32 30.36 22.91
CA GLY A 763 13.00 30.39 21.61
C GLY A 763 12.17 30.92 20.47
N GLY A 764 10.90 31.28 20.69
CA GLY A 764 10.02 31.86 19.67
C GLY A 764 10.25 33.37 19.50
N SER A 765 10.28 33.84 18.27
CA SER A 765 10.27 35.26 17.91
C SER A 765 9.72 35.42 16.49
N GLY A 766 9.11 36.53 16.20
CA GLY A 766 8.57 36.79 14.86
C GLY A 766 7.64 37.97 14.76
N ILE A 767 6.92 38.06 13.66
CA ILE A 767 5.94 39.09 13.38
C ILE A 767 4.57 38.42 13.19
N VAL A 768 3.57 38.96 13.85
CA VAL A 768 2.19 38.46 13.72
C VAL A 768 1.65 38.75 12.33
N HIS A 769 1.45 37.66 11.54
CA HIS A 769 1.01 37.77 10.14
C HIS A 769 -0.50 37.82 9.98
N ARG A 770 -1.22 36.95 10.69
CA ARG A 770 -2.69 36.81 10.56
C ARG A 770 -3.31 36.37 11.87
N ILE A 771 -4.54 36.84 12.09
CA ILE A 771 -5.38 36.46 13.24
C ILE A 771 -6.74 36.05 12.72
N ARG A 772 -7.28 34.95 13.27
CA ARG A 772 -8.65 34.49 12.99
C ARG A 772 -9.37 34.25 14.30
N VAL A 773 -10.56 34.85 14.42
CA VAL A 773 -11.45 34.70 15.58
C VAL A 773 -12.67 33.91 15.16
N PHE A 774 -12.97 32.83 15.82
CA PHE A 774 -14.15 31.99 15.60
C PHE A 774 -15.05 32.08 16.81
N ILE A 775 -16.32 32.44 16.58
CA ILE A 775 -17.32 32.58 17.62
C ILE A 775 -18.36 31.47 17.44
N ARG A 776 -18.53 30.61 18.44
CA ARG A 776 -19.59 29.59 18.46
C ARG A 776 -20.90 30.30 18.88
N ARG A 777 -21.86 30.42 17.96
CA ARG A 777 -23.21 30.90 18.29
C ARG A 777 -23.89 29.84 19.17
N GLY A 778 -24.09 30.13 20.47
CA GLY A 778 -24.92 29.32 21.34
C GLY A 778 -26.38 29.34 20.89
N LYS A 779 -27.16 28.31 21.20
CA LYS A 779 -28.62 28.36 21.15
C LYS A 779 -29.05 29.58 21.94
N GLU A 780 -29.81 30.48 21.28
CA GLU A 780 -30.29 31.75 21.85
C GLU A 780 -30.77 31.56 23.28
N ARG A 781 -30.01 32.00 24.27
CA ARG A 781 -30.58 32.54 25.50
C ARG A 781 -30.93 33.99 25.21
N LYS A 782 -32.21 34.25 25.13
CA LYS A 782 -32.77 35.61 25.17
C LYS A 782 -32.30 36.28 26.46
N THR A 783 -31.21 36.97 26.41
CA THR A 783 -30.85 38.02 27.39
C THR A 783 -29.90 38.95 26.67
N GLU A 784 -30.32 40.15 26.55
CA GLU A 784 -29.56 41.30 26.08
C GLU A 784 -28.30 41.47 26.95
N ASN A 785 -27.21 40.90 26.47
CA ASN A 785 -25.89 41.39 26.86
C ASN A 785 -25.07 41.54 25.57
N LYS A 786 -24.63 42.77 25.33
CA LYS A 786 -23.85 43.24 24.19
C LYS A 786 -22.52 42.46 23.99
N TYR A 787 -22.17 41.54 24.89
CA TYR A 787 -21.00 40.66 24.82
C TYR A 787 -21.46 39.26 25.21
N GLY A 788 -21.93 38.51 24.22
CA GLY A 788 -22.25 37.09 24.41
C GLY A 788 -21.04 36.30 24.86
N SER A 789 -21.21 35.38 25.83
CA SER A 789 -20.22 34.37 26.17
C SER A 789 -19.88 33.55 24.93
N ALA A 790 -18.80 33.90 24.29
CA ALA A 790 -18.34 33.28 23.06
C ALA A 790 -17.23 32.27 23.40
N ASN A 791 -17.43 31.02 23.04
CA ASN A 791 -16.28 30.14 22.80
C ASN A 791 -15.57 30.71 21.57
N SER A 792 -14.51 31.47 21.77
CA SER A 792 -13.71 32.04 20.69
C SER A 792 -12.45 31.20 20.49
N LEU A 793 -12.19 30.86 19.23
CA LEU A 793 -10.91 30.31 18.78
C LEU A 793 -10.14 31.46 18.12
N ALA A 794 -8.93 31.74 18.62
CA ALA A 794 -8.05 32.73 18.01
C ALA A 794 -6.82 32.01 17.41
N TYR A 795 -6.47 32.31 16.16
CA TYR A 795 -5.33 31.81 15.45
C TYR A 795 -4.32 32.92 15.22
#